data_fc3a6b1c3592bff7c6954edb262e5da0
#
_entry.id   fc3a6b1c3592bff7c6954edb262e5da0
#
_cell.length_a   1.000
_cell.length_b   1.000
_cell.length_c   1.000
_cell.angle_alpha   90.00
_cell.angle_beta   90.00
_cell.angle_gamma   90.00
#
_symmetry.space_group_name_H-M   'P 1'
#
loop_
_entity.id
_entity.type
_entity.pdbx_description
1 polymer ?
#
loop_
_entity_poly.entity_id
_entity_poly.type
_entity_poly.pdbx_seq_one_letter_code
_entity_poly.pdbx_strand_id
1 'polypeptide(L)'
;MQRLTNILILTAAVLTLAQGAFAQDTLEQKIPEQQKVADEAVARKVAAEPAIIAARATAKERAAAVAALRVEQNKSEAGIKDAEGKLPKLQEAIKKATEERAKAEAEAAAAAKVALEAKGKETEQAEAEKSKLAAEKLVATTKGLEEALKGVQPVEEGLANARKLIAEQPAKVKAAEAAVAAFQPELQAIESSFAALSKEAVARQIDLETSLFATGRLVSFAKQVAPIFSQRCLACHNARTAKGRLNMENYANLMKGGESGPSIVAAKPLDSLLQTMIEDHSMPKEADALLPEQIAIVKKWIETGARLDAGVAPTATLITIIPKLDQPMPPESYRVSVPVMALAFSPDGNLLATSGYREVLLWNPADGQLVRRIKNLAERPHDFEFSADGSMLAVAAGTPGQMGEVKLFNVADGALIADLFTTDDEVFSVAFSPDGTRLAAACADRSVRLFDVATRQQQKLIEDHADWVMDVAWSPDGKKIATASRDKTSKVFDSTTGESQATFNGHAQPVFGVGFLSDGVTLATSGRDNRVRVWAIAEAKQAREIAVGGEVFRITMQGDGTAFSGSADKFARHHNLTNGAQVKQFGPHDDWVYAASYHAGSKRVASGSHDGQVRIWNYDDGKELVRFTAAPGLAQPIAAK
;
A
#
# COMPACT_ATOMS: atom_id res chain seq x y z
N MET A 1 -60.68 -6.59 26.24
CA MET A 1 -59.54 -6.60 25.32
C MET A 1 -58.22 -6.20 25.96
N GLN A 2 -58.10 -5.11 26.69
CA GLN A 2 -56.81 -4.66 27.31
C GLN A 2 -56.17 -5.63 28.30
N ARG A 3 -56.96 -6.40 29.09
CA ARG A 3 -56.45 -7.44 30.01
C ARG A 3 -55.84 -8.67 29.28
N LEU A 4 -56.42 -9.05 28.15
CA LEU A 4 -55.89 -10.16 27.34
C LEU A 4 -54.60 -9.78 26.61
N THR A 5 -54.47 -8.53 26.14
CA THR A 5 -53.26 -8.02 25.51
C THR A 5 -52.10 -7.92 26.51
N ASN A 6 -52.36 -7.48 27.75
CA ASN A 6 -51.32 -7.43 28.81
C ASN A 6 -50.87 -8.83 29.26
N ILE A 7 -51.75 -9.83 29.29
CA ILE A 7 -51.37 -11.21 29.59
C ILE A 7 -50.54 -11.81 28.48
N LEU A 8 -50.86 -11.56 27.21
CA LEU A 8 -50.07 -12.02 26.03
C LEU A 8 -48.67 -11.37 26.00
N ILE A 9 -48.54 -10.08 26.32
CA ILE A 9 -47.25 -9.40 26.40
C ILE A 9 -46.40 -9.94 27.56
N LEU A 10 -47.02 -10.19 28.72
CA LEU A 10 -46.30 -10.78 29.88
C LEU A 10 -45.87 -12.24 29.61
N THR A 11 -46.70 -13.05 28.96
CA THR A 11 -46.34 -14.42 28.60
C THR A 11 -45.25 -14.45 27.51
N ALA A 12 -45.27 -13.55 26.52
CA ALA A 12 -44.21 -13.44 25.54
C ALA A 12 -42.89 -12.99 26.17
N ALA A 13 -42.92 -12.03 27.08
CA ALA A 13 -41.73 -11.57 27.82
C ALA A 13 -41.13 -12.67 28.71
N VAL A 14 -41.98 -13.45 29.42
CA VAL A 14 -41.55 -14.58 30.25
C VAL A 14 -40.99 -15.71 29.38
N LEU A 15 -41.57 -15.99 28.21
CA LEU A 15 -41.03 -16.99 27.28
C LEU A 15 -39.67 -16.59 26.72
N THR A 16 -39.49 -15.30 26.39
CA THR A 16 -38.22 -14.77 25.88
C THR A 16 -37.13 -14.81 26.96
N LEU A 17 -37.46 -14.47 28.19
CA LEU A 17 -36.55 -14.58 29.35
C LEU A 17 -36.18 -16.04 29.65
N ALA A 18 -37.15 -16.96 29.58
CA ALA A 18 -36.90 -18.40 29.78
C ALA A 18 -36.03 -18.99 28.65
N GLN A 19 -36.24 -18.60 27.40
CA GLN A 19 -35.41 -19.01 26.26
C GLN A 19 -33.99 -18.45 26.38
N GLY A 20 -33.83 -17.21 26.83
CA GLY A 20 -32.53 -16.61 27.09
C GLY A 20 -31.76 -17.32 28.22
N ALA A 21 -32.41 -17.65 29.32
CA ALA A 21 -31.80 -18.39 30.45
C ALA A 21 -31.40 -19.81 30.01
N PHE A 22 -32.24 -20.53 29.29
CA PHE A 22 -31.94 -21.87 28.78
C PHE A 22 -30.76 -21.86 27.77
N ALA A 23 -30.67 -20.85 26.92
CA ALA A 23 -29.55 -20.69 26.01
C ALA A 23 -28.24 -20.38 26.76
N GLN A 24 -28.31 -19.61 27.84
CA GLN A 24 -27.16 -19.27 28.68
C GLN A 24 -26.64 -20.49 29.43
N ASP A 25 -27.53 -21.30 30.02
CA ASP A 25 -27.18 -22.57 30.71
C ASP A 25 -26.53 -23.56 29.74
N THR A 26 -26.98 -23.62 28.49
CA THR A 26 -26.41 -24.50 27.47
C THR A 26 -25.01 -24.04 27.05
N LEU A 27 -24.73 -22.74 27.00
CA LEU A 27 -23.40 -22.18 26.73
C LEU A 27 -22.45 -22.44 27.93
N GLU A 28 -22.89 -22.21 29.15
CA GLU A 28 -22.09 -22.48 30.36
C GLU A 28 -21.60 -23.94 30.43
N GLN A 29 -22.42 -24.89 30.00
CA GLN A 29 -22.07 -26.32 29.97
C GLN A 29 -21.02 -26.65 28.88
N LYS A 30 -20.92 -25.87 27.81
CA LYS A 30 -19.96 -26.08 26.72
C LYS A 30 -18.57 -25.47 26.98
N ILE A 31 -18.47 -24.46 27.84
CA ILE A 31 -17.22 -23.73 28.11
C ILE A 31 -16.07 -24.65 28.51
N PRO A 32 -16.21 -25.64 29.45
CA PRO A 32 -15.09 -26.51 29.83
C PRO A 32 -14.51 -27.32 28.67
N GLU A 33 -15.37 -27.82 27.78
CA GLU A 33 -14.94 -28.56 26.59
C GLU A 33 -14.25 -27.63 25.60
N GLN A 34 -14.81 -26.46 25.34
CA GLN A 34 -14.19 -25.45 24.49
C GLN A 34 -12.82 -24.98 25.00
N GLN A 35 -12.69 -24.81 26.33
CA GLN A 35 -11.41 -24.49 26.97
C GLN A 35 -10.38 -25.59 26.71
N LYS A 36 -10.73 -26.86 26.91
CA LYS A 36 -9.85 -28.00 26.67
C LYS A 36 -9.39 -28.03 25.19
N VAL A 37 -10.33 -27.89 24.25
CA VAL A 37 -10.01 -27.87 22.79
C VAL A 37 -9.11 -26.70 22.40
N ALA A 38 -9.35 -25.51 22.99
CA ALA A 38 -8.51 -24.35 22.76
C ALA A 38 -7.09 -24.55 23.31
N ASP A 39 -6.96 -25.05 24.53
CA ASP A 39 -5.67 -25.33 25.15
C ASP A 39 -4.86 -26.39 24.38
N GLU A 40 -5.50 -27.45 23.88
CA GLU A 40 -4.86 -28.47 23.04
C GLU A 40 -4.41 -27.89 21.69
N ALA A 41 -5.18 -27.00 21.07
CA ALA A 41 -4.79 -26.34 19.81
C ALA A 41 -3.60 -25.40 20.02
N VAL A 42 -3.57 -24.64 21.09
CA VAL A 42 -2.44 -23.79 21.49
C VAL A 42 -1.20 -24.63 21.76
N ALA A 43 -1.34 -25.76 22.50
CA ALA A 43 -0.22 -26.65 22.78
C ALA A 43 0.39 -27.23 21.50
N ARG A 44 -0.42 -27.63 20.51
CA ARG A 44 0.07 -28.11 19.19
C ARG A 44 0.84 -27.02 18.44
N LYS A 45 0.34 -25.79 18.44
CA LYS A 45 1.04 -24.64 17.83
C LYS A 45 2.40 -24.41 18.51
N VAL A 46 2.43 -24.35 19.84
CA VAL A 46 3.67 -24.12 20.63
C VAL A 46 4.69 -25.24 20.37
N ALA A 47 4.25 -26.50 20.30
CA ALA A 47 5.11 -27.62 19.97
C ALA A 47 5.74 -27.54 18.56
N ALA A 48 5.10 -26.85 17.61
CA ALA A 48 5.60 -26.66 16.26
C ALA A 48 6.55 -25.44 16.11
N GLU A 49 6.56 -24.50 17.06
CA GLU A 49 7.38 -23.29 17.00
C GLU A 49 8.89 -23.55 16.86
N PRO A 50 9.52 -24.51 17.57
CA PRO A 50 10.95 -24.78 17.40
C PRO A 50 11.32 -25.18 15.97
N ALA A 51 10.46 -25.96 15.31
CA ALA A 51 10.71 -26.45 13.93
C ALA A 51 10.75 -25.30 12.92
N ILE A 52 9.81 -24.34 12.99
CA ILE A 52 9.80 -23.20 12.08
C ILE A 52 10.95 -22.23 12.35
N ILE A 53 11.30 -22.02 13.62
CA ILE A 53 12.45 -21.19 14.00
C ILE A 53 13.74 -21.79 13.42
N ALA A 54 13.96 -23.10 13.60
CA ALA A 54 15.12 -23.81 13.07
C ALA A 54 15.17 -23.77 11.53
N ALA A 55 14.04 -24.00 10.85
CA ALA A 55 13.96 -23.96 9.40
C ALA A 55 14.29 -22.56 8.84
N ARG A 56 13.77 -21.49 9.44
CA ARG A 56 14.09 -20.12 9.07
C ARG A 56 15.55 -19.74 9.32
N ALA A 57 16.14 -20.21 10.42
CA ALA A 57 17.56 -20.02 10.70
C ALA A 57 18.42 -20.70 9.63
N THR A 58 18.14 -21.96 9.27
CA THR A 58 18.82 -22.70 8.21
C THR A 58 18.71 -22.01 6.84
N ALA A 59 17.52 -21.50 6.49
CA ALA A 59 17.31 -20.74 5.25
C ALA A 59 18.18 -19.47 5.22
N LYS A 60 18.23 -18.74 6.33
CA LYS A 60 19.04 -17.52 6.47
C LYS A 60 20.55 -17.83 6.36
N GLU A 61 21.03 -18.88 6.99
CA GLU A 61 22.43 -19.32 6.90
C GLU A 61 22.82 -19.69 5.47
N ARG A 62 21.99 -20.47 4.77
CA ARG A 62 22.22 -20.84 3.37
C ARG A 62 22.24 -19.62 2.45
N ALA A 63 21.32 -18.69 2.62
CA ALA A 63 21.29 -17.43 1.87
C ALA A 63 22.55 -16.59 2.13
N ALA A 64 23.02 -16.52 3.37
CA ALA A 64 24.25 -15.81 3.75
C ALA A 64 25.49 -16.46 3.12
N ALA A 65 25.54 -17.79 3.02
CA ALA A 65 26.62 -18.52 2.36
C ALA A 65 26.70 -18.16 0.86
N VAL A 66 25.58 -18.10 0.16
CA VAL A 66 25.53 -17.66 -1.25
C VAL A 66 26.04 -16.22 -1.38
N ALA A 67 25.59 -15.33 -0.51
CA ALA A 67 26.02 -13.93 -0.52
C ALA A 67 27.53 -13.78 -0.29
N ALA A 68 28.10 -14.53 0.66
CA ALA A 68 29.54 -14.55 0.94
C ALA A 68 30.36 -15.02 -0.28
N LEU A 69 29.92 -16.09 -0.95
CA LEU A 69 30.58 -16.58 -2.17
C LEU A 69 30.55 -15.57 -3.31
N ARG A 70 29.45 -14.87 -3.49
CA ARG A 70 29.34 -13.78 -4.49
C ARG A 70 30.25 -12.60 -4.17
N VAL A 71 30.40 -12.23 -2.90
CA VAL A 71 31.34 -11.18 -2.48
C VAL A 71 32.79 -11.60 -2.78
N GLU A 72 33.14 -12.86 -2.54
CA GLU A 72 34.48 -13.42 -2.84
C GLU A 72 34.73 -13.42 -4.35
N GLN A 73 33.75 -13.82 -5.16
CA GLN A 73 33.81 -13.75 -6.62
C GLN A 73 34.09 -12.33 -7.10
N ASN A 74 33.29 -11.34 -6.63
CA ASN A 74 33.46 -9.94 -7.01
C ASN A 74 34.84 -9.38 -6.62
N LYS A 75 35.39 -9.77 -5.44
CA LYS A 75 36.73 -9.38 -5.04
C LYS A 75 37.81 -9.97 -5.98
N SER A 76 37.64 -11.22 -6.38
CA SER A 76 38.57 -11.88 -7.31
C SER A 76 38.50 -11.24 -8.70
N GLU A 77 37.32 -10.90 -9.20
CA GLU A 77 37.13 -10.17 -10.47
C GLU A 77 37.78 -8.77 -10.43
N ALA A 78 37.58 -8.04 -9.33
CA ALA A 78 38.20 -6.73 -9.12
C ALA A 78 39.74 -6.87 -9.06
N GLY A 79 40.28 -7.91 -8.41
CA GLY A 79 41.70 -8.21 -8.36
C GLY A 79 42.28 -8.51 -9.72
N ILE A 80 41.61 -9.26 -10.58
CA ILE A 80 42.03 -9.49 -11.98
C ILE A 80 42.07 -8.19 -12.74
N LYS A 81 41.03 -7.38 -12.69
CA LYS A 81 40.96 -6.09 -13.39
C LYS A 81 42.08 -5.13 -12.97
N ASP A 82 42.42 -5.08 -11.69
CA ASP A 82 43.52 -4.27 -11.16
C ASP A 82 44.88 -4.80 -11.67
N ALA A 83 45.12 -6.14 -11.63
CA ALA A 83 46.33 -6.76 -12.12
C ALA A 83 46.49 -6.59 -13.65
N GLU A 84 45.43 -6.80 -14.41
CA GLU A 84 45.43 -6.57 -15.87
C GLU A 84 45.68 -5.11 -16.23
N GLY A 85 45.25 -4.14 -15.39
CA GLY A 85 45.55 -2.72 -15.56
C GLY A 85 47.01 -2.34 -15.22
N LYS A 86 47.67 -3.08 -14.31
CA LYS A 86 49.09 -2.88 -13.90
C LYS A 86 50.08 -3.54 -14.85
N LEU A 87 49.77 -4.72 -15.36
CA LEU A 87 50.69 -5.52 -16.17
C LEU A 87 51.25 -4.80 -17.40
N PRO A 88 50.44 -4.09 -18.23
CA PRO A 88 50.96 -3.35 -19.39
C PRO A 88 51.93 -2.22 -18.99
N LYS A 89 51.67 -1.55 -17.87
CA LYS A 89 52.55 -0.48 -17.38
C LYS A 89 53.90 -1.02 -16.92
N LEU A 90 53.89 -2.15 -16.25
CA LEU A 90 55.10 -2.84 -15.85
C LEU A 90 55.90 -3.37 -17.04
N GLN A 91 55.24 -3.94 -18.05
CA GLN A 91 55.85 -4.38 -19.29
C GLN A 91 56.52 -3.22 -20.07
N GLU A 92 55.85 -2.08 -20.13
CA GLU A 92 56.42 -0.88 -20.76
C GLU A 92 57.63 -0.35 -19.96
N ALA A 93 57.55 -0.34 -18.63
CA ALA A 93 58.67 0.02 -17.78
C ALA A 93 59.88 -0.89 -17.97
N ILE A 94 59.66 -2.21 -18.06
CA ILE A 94 60.70 -3.20 -18.36
C ILE A 94 61.31 -2.94 -19.72
N LYS A 95 60.50 -2.74 -20.78
CA LYS A 95 60.94 -2.43 -22.13
C LYS A 95 61.85 -1.22 -22.11
N LYS A 96 61.42 -0.12 -21.48
CA LYS A 96 62.19 1.12 -21.36
C LYS A 96 63.49 0.89 -20.61
N ALA A 97 63.50 0.21 -19.47
CA ALA A 97 64.67 -0.11 -18.68
C ALA A 97 65.66 -1.02 -19.48
N THR A 98 65.13 -1.94 -20.28
CA THR A 98 65.94 -2.80 -21.15
C THR A 98 66.63 -2.01 -22.27
N GLU A 99 65.95 -1.06 -22.90
CA GLU A 99 66.48 -0.17 -23.92
C GLU A 99 67.57 0.77 -23.31
N GLU A 100 67.30 1.34 -22.12
CA GLU A 100 68.25 2.20 -21.40
C GLU A 100 69.53 1.40 -21.02
N ARG A 101 69.39 0.15 -20.53
CA ARG A 101 70.52 -0.73 -20.25
C ARG A 101 71.32 -1.05 -21.51
N ALA A 102 70.65 -1.43 -22.60
CA ALA A 102 71.33 -1.73 -23.85
C ALA A 102 72.13 -0.54 -24.41
N LYS A 103 71.59 0.67 -24.26
CA LYS A 103 72.29 1.91 -24.61
C LYS A 103 73.48 2.17 -23.72
N ALA A 104 73.34 1.98 -22.39
CA ALA A 104 74.44 2.14 -21.42
C ALA A 104 75.54 1.09 -21.64
N GLU A 105 75.17 -0.15 -22.02
CA GLU A 105 76.12 -1.21 -22.36
C GLU A 105 76.92 -0.87 -23.61
N ALA A 106 76.28 -0.32 -24.66
CA ALA A 106 76.99 0.14 -25.86
C ALA A 106 77.92 1.34 -25.56
N GLU A 107 77.47 2.33 -24.74
CA GLU A 107 78.27 3.45 -24.30
C GLU A 107 79.49 3.01 -23.48
N ALA A 108 79.30 2.06 -22.54
CA ALA A 108 80.38 1.53 -21.74
C ALA A 108 81.43 0.76 -22.56
N ALA A 109 80.97 -0.04 -23.53
CA ALA A 109 81.87 -0.76 -24.46
C ALA A 109 82.66 0.20 -25.34
N ALA A 110 82.03 1.22 -25.85
CA ALA A 110 82.70 2.26 -26.64
C ALA A 110 83.73 3.06 -25.83
N ALA A 111 83.37 3.45 -24.61
CA ALA A 111 84.26 4.19 -23.70
C ALA A 111 85.43 3.35 -23.25
N ALA A 112 85.24 2.06 -22.96
CA ALA A 112 86.31 1.10 -22.64
C ALA A 112 87.31 0.93 -23.77
N LYS A 113 86.82 0.85 -25.05
CA LYS A 113 87.68 0.76 -26.23
C LYS A 113 88.53 2.02 -26.39
N VAL A 114 87.93 3.22 -26.27
CA VAL A 114 88.65 4.51 -26.35
C VAL A 114 89.68 4.64 -25.24
N ALA A 115 89.35 4.24 -24.00
CA ALA A 115 90.28 4.27 -22.88
C ALA A 115 91.48 3.31 -23.10
N LEU A 116 91.27 2.16 -23.74
CA LEU A 116 92.32 1.19 -24.08
C LEU A 116 93.24 1.80 -25.17
N GLU A 117 92.70 2.49 -26.16
CA GLU A 117 93.47 3.12 -27.24
C GLU A 117 94.23 4.39 -26.80
N ALA A 118 93.81 5.03 -25.68
CA ALA A 118 94.44 6.20 -25.07
C ALA A 118 95.62 5.83 -24.13
N LYS A 119 95.84 4.54 -23.85
CA LYS A 119 96.85 4.06 -22.93
C LYS A 119 98.28 4.50 -23.36
N GLY A 120 99.01 5.23 -22.46
CA GLY A 120 100.29 5.86 -22.72
C GLY A 120 100.27 7.19 -23.44
N LYS A 121 99.11 7.82 -23.61
CA LYS A 121 98.90 9.18 -24.21
C LYS A 121 98.54 10.18 -23.14
N GLU A 122 98.71 11.45 -23.45
CA GLU A 122 98.39 12.61 -22.55
C GLU A 122 96.90 12.62 -22.09
N THR A 123 96.01 11.94 -22.81
CA THR A 123 94.57 11.84 -22.55
C THR A 123 94.17 10.59 -21.75
N GLU A 124 95.11 9.73 -21.35
CA GLU A 124 94.82 8.45 -20.71
C GLU A 124 93.94 8.56 -19.45
N GLN A 125 94.21 9.54 -18.60
CA GLN A 125 93.50 9.72 -17.34
C GLN A 125 92.06 10.21 -17.55
N ALA A 126 91.84 11.12 -18.53
CA ALA A 126 90.50 11.65 -18.87
C ALA A 126 89.61 10.57 -19.52
N GLU A 127 90.16 9.73 -20.40
CA GLU A 127 89.39 8.66 -21.05
C GLU A 127 89.13 7.47 -20.09
N ALA A 128 90.03 7.18 -19.14
CA ALA A 128 89.78 6.22 -18.09
C ALA A 128 88.62 6.65 -17.14
N GLU A 129 88.52 7.96 -16.81
CA GLU A 129 87.44 8.52 -16.01
C GLU A 129 86.07 8.43 -16.74
N LYS A 130 86.05 8.72 -18.06
CA LYS A 130 84.84 8.52 -18.90
C LYS A 130 84.43 7.06 -18.96
N SER A 131 85.35 6.13 -19.09
CA SER A 131 85.07 4.69 -19.10
C SER A 131 84.50 4.22 -17.75
N LYS A 132 85.01 4.72 -16.63
CA LYS A 132 84.48 4.46 -15.29
C LYS A 132 83.05 5.00 -15.13
N LEU A 133 82.81 6.22 -15.54
CA LEU A 133 81.46 6.83 -15.48
C LEU A 133 80.43 6.08 -16.29
N ALA A 134 80.83 5.59 -17.50
CA ALA A 134 79.97 4.79 -18.36
C ALA A 134 79.67 3.42 -17.75
N ALA A 135 80.67 2.82 -17.07
CA ALA A 135 80.45 1.56 -16.32
C ALA A 135 79.50 1.73 -15.13
N GLU A 136 79.66 2.82 -14.36
CA GLU A 136 78.74 3.18 -13.27
C GLU A 136 77.29 3.38 -13.76
N LYS A 137 77.11 4.01 -14.91
CA LYS A 137 75.83 4.18 -15.56
C LYS A 137 75.20 2.84 -15.97
N LEU A 138 76.01 1.91 -16.47
CA LEU A 138 75.55 0.54 -16.82
C LEU A 138 75.10 -0.24 -15.58
N VAL A 139 75.81 -0.11 -14.47
CA VAL A 139 75.40 -0.72 -13.18
C VAL A 139 74.09 -0.14 -12.70
N ALA A 140 73.90 1.19 -12.76
CA ALA A 140 72.67 1.85 -12.35
C ALA A 140 71.46 1.41 -13.20
N THR A 141 71.62 1.34 -14.54
CA THR A 141 70.54 0.90 -15.44
C THR A 141 70.23 -0.58 -15.29
N THR A 142 71.23 -1.42 -15.01
CA THR A 142 71.05 -2.83 -14.70
C THR A 142 70.22 -3.02 -13.43
N LYS A 143 70.54 -2.26 -12.38
CA LYS A 143 69.76 -2.28 -11.13
C LYS A 143 68.34 -1.80 -11.34
N GLY A 144 68.11 -0.79 -12.16
CA GLY A 144 66.77 -0.31 -12.52
C GLY A 144 65.93 -1.37 -13.26
N LEU A 145 66.55 -2.14 -14.14
CA LEU A 145 65.91 -3.27 -14.81
C LEU A 145 65.57 -4.40 -13.83
N GLU A 146 66.45 -4.74 -12.92
CA GLU A 146 66.20 -5.75 -11.86
C GLU A 146 65.03 -5.34 -10.96
N GLU A 147 64.95 -4.06 -10.59
CA GLU A 147 63.83 -3.53 -9.77
C GLU A 147 62.50 -3.59 -10.53
N ALA A 148 62.49 -3.25 -11.82
CA ALA A 148 61.31 -3.35 -12.68
C ALA A 148 60.85 -4.83 -12.82
N LEU A 149 61.75 -5.76 -13.01
CA LEU A 149 61.47 -7.20 -13.09
C LEU A 149 60.92 -7.78 -11.79
N LYS A 150 61.40 -7.35 -10.63
CA LYS A 150 60.86 -7.75 -9.32
C LYS A 150 59.42 -7.33 -9.11
N GLY A 151 58.93 -6.27 -9.77
CA GLY A 151 57.55 -5.82 -9.70
C GLY A 151 56.55 -6.68 -10.44
N VAL A 152 57.00 -7.48 -11.44
CA VAL A 152 56.09 -8.28 -12.31
C VAL A 152 55.65 -9.57 -11.67
N GLN A 153 56.58 -10.33 -11.08
CA GLN A 153 56.29 -11.64 -10.54
C GLN A 153 55.12 -11.69 -9.54
N PRO A 154 55.00 -10.75 -8.55
CA PRO A 154 53.88 -10.73 -7.62
C PRO A 154 52.53 -10.45 -8.30
N VAL A 155 52.54 -9.67 -9.39
CA VAL A 155 51.32 -9.35 -10.16
C VAL A 155 50.87 -10.56 -10.98
N GLU A 156 51.79 -11.26 -11.61
CA GLU A 156 51.50 -12.49 -12.38
C GLU A 156 51.02 -13.62 -11.48
N GLU A 157 51.66 -13.82 -10.32
CA GLU A 157 51.25 -14.82 -9.33
C GLU A 157 49.85 -14.46 -8.76
N GLY A 158 49.61 -13.18 -8.45
CA GLY A 158 48.32 -12.68 -7.98
C GLY A 158 47.21 -12.89 -9.04
N LEU A 159 47.52 -12.63 -10.30
CA LEU A 159 46.59 -12.83 -11.42
C LEU A 159 46.30 -14.31 -11.64
N ALA A 160 47.30 -15.17 -11.58
CA ALA A 160 47.13 -16.63 -11.71
C ALA A 160 46.25 -17.20 -10.58
N ASN A 161 46.48 -16.77 -9.34
CA ASN A 161 45.68 -17.18 -8.19
C ASN A 161 44.24 -16.68 -8.29
N ALA A 162 44.02 -15.39 -8.70
CA ALA A 162 42.69 -14.84 -8.88
C ALA A 162 41.91 -15.54 -10.00
N ARG A 163 42.57 -15.87 -11.13
CA ARG A 163 41.97 -16.64 -12.23
C ARG A 163 41.60 -18.06 -11.82
N LYS A 164 42.41 -18.72 -11.00
CA LYS A 164 42.08 -20.03 -10.44
C LYS A 164 40.85 -19.97 -9.54
N LEU A 165 40.78 -18.98 -8.64
CA LEU A 165 39.63 -18.75 -7.76
C LEU A 165 38.37 -18.52 -8.58
N ILE A 166 38.39 -17.64 -9.58
CA ILE A 166 37.24 -17.38 -10.45
C ILE A 166 36.80 -18.61 -11.23
N ALA A 167 37.70 -19.45 -11.67
CA ALA A 167 37.34 -20.70 -12.37
C ALA A 167 36.56 -21.67 -11.47
N GLU A 168 36.83 -21.69 -10.16
CA GLU A 168 36.17 -22.56 -9.18
C GLU A 168 34.89 -21.96 -8.59
N GLN A 169 34.79 -20.64 -8.50
CA GLN A 169 33.68 -19.94 -7.83
C GLN A 169 32.30 -20.21 -8.44
N PRO A 170 32.10 -20.22 -9.78
CA PRO A 170 30.77 -20.45 -10.37
C PRO A 170 30.17 -21.79 -9.96
N ALA A 171 30.99 -22.83 -9.85
CA ALA A 171 30.54 -24.15 -9.42
C ALA A 171 30.12 -24.15 -7.93
N LYS A 172 30.87 -23.45 -7.07
CA LYS A 172 30.54 -23.29 -5.64
C LYS A 172 29.27 -22.49 -5.43
N VAL A 173 29.13 -21.37 -6.15
CA VAL A 173 27.92 -20.53 -6.12
C VAL A 173 26.72 -21.34 -6.59
N LYS A 174 26.80 -22.01 -7.73
CA LYS A 174 25.73 -22.86 -8.27
C LYS A 174 25.34 -23.99 -7.31
N ALA A 175 26.31 -24.64 -6.67
CA ALA A 175 26.03 -25.67 -5.67
C ALA A 175 25.31 -25.10 -4.43
N ALA A 176 25.71 -23.91 -3.95
CA ALA A 176 25.08 -23.27 -2.82
C ALA A 176 23.66 -22.77 -3.19
N GLU A 177 23.43 -22.22 -4.38
CA GLU A 177 22.11 -21.84 -4.90
C GLU A 177 21.21 -23.08 -5.04
N ALA A 178 21.73 -24.20 -5.55
CA ALA A 178 20.97 -25.43 -5.62
C ALA A 178 20.58 -25.95 -4.23
N ALA A 179 21.44 -25.80 -3.22
CA ALA A 179 21.14 -26.19 -1.84
C ALA A 179 20.06 -25.27 -1.20
N VAL A 180 20.02 -23.98 -1.57
CA VAL A 180 18.92 -23.08 -1.21
C VAL A 180 17.64 -23.52 -1.88
N ALA A 181 17.65 -23.74 -3.19
CA ALA A 181 16.47 -24.13 -3.96
C ALA A 181 15.91 -25.49 -3.49
N ALA A 182 16.75 -26.46 -3.17
CA ALA A 182 16.32 -27.75 -2.65
C ALA A 182 15.67 -27.69 -1.27
N PHE A 183 16.00 -26.67 -0.46
CA PHE A 183 15.41 -26.47 0.88
C PHE A 183 14.09 -25.69 0.84
N GLN A 184 13.81 -24.93 -0.21
CA GLN A 184 12.61 -24.10 -0.31
C GLN A 184 11.29 -24.87 -0.15
N PRO A 185 11.10 -26.05 -0.78
CA PRO A 185 9.87 -26.82 -0.59
C PRO A 185 9.67 -27.31 0.86
N GLU A 186 10.75 -27.70 1.54
CA GLU A 186 10.70 -28.12 2.94
C GLU A 186 10.34 -26.95 3.85
N LEU A 187 11.00 -25.80 3.67
CA LEU A 187 10.66 -24.56 4.40
C LEU A 187 9.20 -24.17 4.19
N GLN A 188 8.74 -24.18 2.95
CA GLN A 188 7.35 -23.83 2.61
C GLN A 188 6.34 -24.80 3.24
N ALA A 189 6.65 -26.09 3.29
CA ALA A 189 5.79 -27.09 3.95
C ALA A 189 5.70 -26.84 5.46
N ILE A 190 6.82 -26.55 6.13
CA ILE A 190 6.86 -26.23 7.56
C ILE A 190 6.11 -24.93 7.83
N GLU A 191 6.31 -23.89 7.02
CA GLU A 191 5.59 -22.61 7.15
C GLU A 191 4.09 -22.76 6.95
N SER A 192 3.66 -23.52 5.97
CA SER A 192 2.25 -23.80 5.70
C SER A 192 1.60 -24.58 6.85
N SER A 193 2.30 -25.61 7.38
CA SER A 193 1.82 -26.38 8.53
C SER A 193 1.71 -25.51 9.78
N PHE A 194 2.70 -24.69 10.09
CA PHE A 194 2.66 -23.77 11.22
C PHE A 194 1.58 -22.70 11.08
N ALA A 195 1.36 -22.18 9.89
CA ALA A 195 0.27 -21.25 9.61
C ALA A 195 -1.11 -21.89 9.84
N ALA A 196 -1.30 -23.15 9.43
CA ALA A 196 -2.54 -23.89 9.66
C ALA A 196 -2.80 -24.12 11.17
N LEU A 197 -1.79 -24.55 11.92
CA LEU A 197 -1.90 -24.71 13.38
C LEU A 197 -2.17 -23.38 14.08
N SER A 198 -1.54 -22.30 13.65
CA SER A 198 -1.76 -20.96 14.20
C SER A 198 -3.20 -20.49 13.96
N LYS A 199 -3.72 -20.71 12.75
CA LYS A 199 -5.10 -20.39 12.39
C LYS A 199 -6.10 -21.19 13.21
N GLU A 200 -5.85 -22.50 13.38
CA GLU A 200 -6.69 -23.36 14.20
C GLU A 200 -6.72 -22.90 15.67
N ALA A 201 -5.55 -22.63 16.26
CA ALA A 201 -5.46 -22.18 17.65
C ALA A 201 -6.25 -20.87 17.87
N VAL A 202 -6.11 -19.90 16.95
CA VAL A 202 -6.88 -18.64 17.02
C VAL A 202 -8.38 -18.90 16.88
N ALA A 203 -8.81 -19.75 15.95
CA ALA A 203 -10.24 -20.06 15.76
C ALA A 203 -10.86 -20.69 17.01
N ARG A 204 -10.18 -21.66 17.66
CA ARG A 204 -10.65 -22.28 18.90
C ARG A 204 -10.71 -21.31 20.05
N GLN A 205 -9.75 -20.39 20.12
CA GLN A 205 -9.77 -19.34 21.14
C GLN A 205 -10.94 -18.37 20.93
N ILE A 206 -11.24 -17.98 19.68
CA ILE A 206 -12.40 -17.15 19.34
C ILE A 206 -13.72 -17.84 19.75
N ASP A 207 -13.86 -19.14 19.48
CA ASP A 207 -15.06 -19.92 19.85
C ASP A 207 -15.27 -19.89 21.35
N LEU A 208 -14.21 -20.11 22.14
CA LEU A 208 -14.24 -20.05 23.61
C LEU A 208 -14.60 -18.64 24.11
N GLU A 209 -13.91 -17.61 23.64
CA GLU A 209 -14.14 -16.23 24.05
C GLU A 209 -15.55 -15.77 23.70
N THR A 210 -16.09 -16.18 22.56
CA THR A 210 -17.49 -15.89 22.19
C THR A 210 -18.47 -16.40 23.22
N SER A 211 -18.26 -17.62 23.73
CA SER A 211 -19.10 -18.20 24.81
C SER A 211 -18.89 -17.47 26.13
N LEU A 212 -17.66 -17.09 26.47
CA LEU A 212 -17.34 -16.34 27.68
C LEU A 212 -17.89 -14.90 27.67
N PHE A 213 -17.92 -14.25 26.51
CA PHE A 213 -18.58 -12.94 26.34
C PHE A 213 -20.09 -13.06 26.48
N ALA A 214 -20.71 -14.06 25.83
CA ALA A 214 -22.15 -14.28 25.87
C ALA A 214 -22.66 -14.59 27.30
N THR A 215 -21.85 -15.26 28.11
CA THR A 215 -22.17 -15.56 29.54
C THR A 215 -21.74 -14.43 30.48
N GLY A 216 -21.13 -13.36 29.97
CA GLY A 216 -20.65 -12.23 30.76
C GLY A 216 -19.46 -12.56 31.68
N ARG A 217 -18.76 -13.67 31.45
CA ARG A 217 -17.54 -14.07 32.18
C ARG A 217 -16.30 -13.32 31.75
N LEU A 218 -16.27 -12.84 30.51
CA LEU A 218 -15.26 -11.92 29.96
C LEU A 218 -15.90 -10.66 29.39
N VAL A 219 -15.11 -9.61 29.27
CA VAL A 219 -15.43 -8.39 28.56
C VAL A 219 -14.55 -8.32 27.30
N SER A 220 -15.16 -8.14 26.12
CA SER A 220 -14.44 -7.96 24.86
C SER A 220 -13.78 -6.58 24.82
N PHE A 221 -12.48 -6.56 24.62
CA PHE A 221 -11.77 -5.30 24.40
C PHE A 221 -12.29 -4.59 23.14
N ALA A 222 -12.32 -5.28 22.00
CA ALA A 222 -12.72 -4.69 20.74
C ALA A 222 -14.18 -4.19 20.72
N LYS A 223 -15.12 -4.98 21.31
CA LYS A 223 -16.56 -4.69 21.22
C LYS A 223 -17.08 -3.73 22.29
N GLN A 224 -16.46 -3.71 23.47
CA GLN A 224 -17.01 -3.01 24.63
C GLN A 224 -16.08 -1.93 25.19
N VAL A 225 -14.75 -2.16 25.22
CA VAL A 225 -13.78 -1.22 25.81
C VAL A 225 -13.23 -0.24 24.78
N ALA A 226 -12.81 -0.73 23.61
CA ALA A 226 -12.23 0.10 22.55
C ALA A 226 -13.17 1.24 22.08
N PRO A 227 -14.50 1.04 21.95
CA PRO A 227 -15.43 2.13 21.65
C PRO A 227 -15.42 3.25 22.70
N ILE A 228 -15.33 2.89 23.99
CA ILE A 228 -15.26 3.87 25.08
C ILE A 228 -13.98 4.70 24.95
N PHE A 229 -12.84 4.05 24.76
CA PHE A 229 -11.54 4.71 24.64
C PHE A 229 -11.45 5.56 23.37
N SER A 230 -11.98 5.07 22.26
CA SER A 230 -12.02 5.82 21.00
C SER A 230 -12.80 7.12 21.14
N GLN A 231 -13.97 7.08 21.74
CA GLN A 231 -14.85 8.25 21.86
C GLN A 231 -14.43 9.23 22.96
N ARG A 232 -13.83 8.75 24.06
CA ARG A 232 -13.62 9.53 25.29
C ARG A 232 -12.17 9.86 25.59
N CYS A 233 -11.20 9.14 25.02
CA CYS A 233 -9.78 9.25 25.40
C CYS A 233 -8.85 9.64 24.26
N LEU A 234 -9.10 9.15 23.03
CA LEU A 234 -8.18 9.32 21.88
C LEU A 234 -7.94 10.77 21.48
N ALA A 235 -8.89 11.68 21.67
CA ALA A 235 -8.70 13.09 21.34
C ALA A 235 -7.45 13.69 22.02
N CYS A 236 -7.10 13.24 23.24
CA CYS A 236 -5.97 13.72 24.02
C CYS A 236 -4.81 12.71 24.12
N HIS A 237 -5.07 11.41 23.97
CA HIS A 237 -4.11 10.32 24.17
C HIS A 237 -3.81 9.58 22.86
N ASN A 238 -3.42 10.29 21.82
CA ASN A 238 -3.00 9.77 20.52
C ASN A 238 -1.51 10.08 20.25
N ALA A 239 -0.94 9.57 19.17
CA ALA A 239 0.47 9.74 18.83
C ALA A 239 0.91 11.21 18.69
N ARG A 240 -0.01 12.12 18.32
CA ARG A 240 0.30 13.55 18.12
C ARG A 240 0.31 14.34 19.43
N THR A 241 -0.69 14.16 20.27
CA THR A 241 -0.87 14.92 21.53
C THR A 241 -0.28 14.22 22.73
N ALA A 242 -0.43 12.91 22.85
CA ALA A 242 0.12 12.05 23.90
C ALA A 242 0.21 12.71 25.27
N LYS A 243 -0.89 13.34 25.74
CA LYS A 243 -0.92 14.00 27.07
C LYS A 243 -0.51 13.01 28.14
N GLY A 244 0.41 13.36 29.03
CA GLY A 244 1.02 12.45 29.99
C GLY A 244 1.86 11.33 29.35
N ARG A 245 2.30 11.49 28.11
CA ARG A 245 3.00 10.49 27.29
C ARG A 245 2.22 9.16 27.13
N LEU A 246 0.92 9.16 27.41
CA LEU A 246 0.05 8.01 27.19
C LEU A 246 -0.50 8.07 25.76
N ASN A 247 -0.26 7.00 25.01
CA ASN A 247 -0.85 6.79 23.69
C ASN A 247 -1.82 5.60 23.78
N MET A 248 -3.08 5.82 23.46
CA MET A 248 -4.15 4.81 23.52
C MET A 248 -4.63 4.36 22.14
N GLU A 249 -3.94 4.68 21.06
CA GLU A 249 -4.36 4.34 19.70
C GLU A 249 -4.45 2.84 19.44
N ASN A 250 -3.71 2.04 20.19
CA ASN A 250 -3.76 0.59 20.09
C ASN A 250 -3.52 -0.05 21.47
N TYR A 251 -3.85 -1.35 21.55
CA TYR A 251 -3.72 -2.10 22.79
C TYR A 251 -2.27 -2.16 23.31
N ALA A 252 -1.28 -2.36 22.43
CA ALA A 252 0.13 -2.47 22.82
C ALA A 252 0.62 -1.17 23.49
N ASN A 253 0.30 -0.02 22.93
CA ASN A 253 0.65 1.28 23.47
C ASN A 253 -0.10 1.58 24.78
N LEU A 254 -1.38 1.25 24.86
CA LEU A 254 -2.19 1.37 26.08
C LEU A 254 -1.56 0.60 27.25
N MET A 255 -1.18 -0.65 27.02
CA MET A 255 -0.58 -1.52 28.04
C MET A 255 0.85 -1.11 28.43
N LYS A 256 1.56 -0.40 27.54
CA LYS A 256 2.87 0.21 27.86
C LYS A 256 2.77 1.30 28.92
N GLY A 257 1.64 2.01 28.98
CA GLY A 257 1.42 3.13 29.89
C GLY A 257 2.02 4.45 29.44
N GLY A 258 2.05 5.43 30.34
CA GLY A 258 2.51 6.79 30.11
C GLY A 258 3.64 7.23 31.04
N GLU A 259 3.75 8.55 31.26
CA GLU A 259 4.79 9.17 32.10
C GLU A 259 4.72 8.71 33.56
N SER A 260 3.52 8.44 34.08
CA SER A 260 3.29 7.97 35.45
C SER A 260 3.46 6.46 35.61
N GLY A 261 3.93 5.74 34.59
CA GLY A 261 4.08 4.30 34.57
C GLY A 261 2.91 3.57 33.91
N PRO A 262 2.70 2.27 34.22
CA PRO A 262 1.61 1.47 33.66
C PRO A 262 0.25 2.09 34.01
N SER A 263 -0.56 2.38 33.00
CA SER A 263 -1.92 2.90 33.19
C SER A 263 -2.91 1.80 33.65
N ILE A 264 -2.59 0.55 33.35
CA ILE A 264 -3.39 -0.64 33.61
C ILE A 264 -2.52 -1.72 34.26
N VAL A 265 -3.00 -2.31 35.34
CA VAL A 265 -2.43 -3.50 35.99
C VAL A 265 -3.44 -4.64 35.83
N ALA A 266 -3.11 -5.63 35.00
CA ALA A 266 -4.01 -6.74 34.70
C ALA A 266 -4.52 -7.45 35.98
N ALA A 267 -5.80 -7.74 36.01
CA ALA A 267 -6.53 -8.35 37.16
C ALA A 267 -6.57 -7.50 38.45
N LYS A 268 -6.09 -6.22 38.38
CA LYS A 268 -6.00 -5.34 39.55
C LYS A 268 -6.57 -3.95 39.27
N PRO A 269 -7.88 -3.78 39.26
CA PRO A 269 -8.49 -2.49 38.92
C PRO A 269 -8.11 -1.37 39.91
N LEU A 270 -7.96 -1.70 41.20
CA LEU A 270 -7.58 -0.73 42.25
C LEU A 270 -6.13 -0.24 42.14
N ASP A 271 -5.24 -1.04 41.52
CA ASP A 271 -3.84 -0.66 41.24
C ASP A 271 -3.69 0.00 39.87
N SER A 272 -4.79 0.09 39.10
CA SER A 272 -4.79 0.64 37.73
C SER A 272 -5.11 2.13 37.74
N LEU A 273 -4.11 2.96 37.40
CA LEU A 273 -4.24 4.43 37.39
C LEU A 273 -5.42 4.88 36.52
N LEU A 274 -5.60 4.26 35.35
CA LEU A 274 -6.70 4.56 34.45
C LEU A 274 -8.06 4.38 35.13
N GLN A 275 -8.26 3.26 35.86
CA GLN A 275 -9.53 2.98 36.57
C GLN A 275 -9.78 4.03 37.65
N THR A 276 -8.77 4.35 38.45
CA THR A 276 -8.89 5.37 39.50
C THR A 276 -9.29 6.73 38.93
N MET A 277 -8.63 7.16 37.81
CA MET A 277 -8.89 8.46 37.21
C MET A 277 -10.26 8.60 36.54
N ILE A 278 -10.85 7.49 36.04
CA ILE A 278 -12.22 7.54 35.51
C ILE A 278 -13.27 7.40 36.62
N GLU A 279 -12.97 6.72 37.75
CA GLU A 279 -13.88 6.61 38.92
C GLU A 279 -13.96 7.93 39.70
N ASP A 280 -12.86 8.65 39.88
CA ASP A 280 -12.83 9.95 40.59
C ASP A 280 -13.16 11.15 39.67
N HIS A 281 -13.51 10.87 38.42
CA HIS A 281 -13.84 11.87 37.39
C HIS A 281 -12.71 12.88 37.09
N SER A 282 -11.45 12.57 37.41
CA SER A 282 -10.29 13.40 37.02
C SER A 282 -9.97 13.27 35.52
N MET A 283 -10.49 12.21 34.87
CA MET A 283 -10.43 11.98 33.42
C MET A 283 -11.83 11.56 32.88
N PRO A 284 -12.20 12.02 31.66
CA PRO A 284 -11.50 12.95 30.80
C PRO A 284 -11.54 14.38 31.32
N LYS A 285 -10.43 15.14 31.16
CA LYS A 285 -10.39 16.57 31.50
C LYS A 285 -11.15 17.39 30.45
N GLU A 286 -11.89 18.41 30.88
CA GLU A 286 -12.59 19.36 30.00
C GLU A 286 -13.66 18.70 29.09
N ALA A 287 -14.16 17.53 29.51
CA ALA A 287 -15.23 16.79 28.83
C ALA A 287 -16.11 16.11 29.87
N ASP A 288 -17.32 15.68 29.46
CA ASP A 288 -18.24 14.96 30.34
C ASP A 288 -17.61 13.68 30.88
N ALA A 289 -17.86 13.36 32.13
CA ALA A 289 -17.40 12.10 32.74
C ALA A 289 -17.96 10.86 31.99
N LEU A 290 -17.28 9.72 32.15
CA LEU A 290 -17.81 8.46 31.65
C LEU A 290 -19.11 8.10 32.38
N LEU A 291 -20.02 7.43 31.70
CA LEU A 291 -21.21 6.88 32.29
C LEU A 291 -20.85 5.76 33.28
N PRO A 292 -21.63 5.56 34.38
CA PRO A 292 -21.36 4.50 35.35
C PRO A 292 -21.22 3.11 34.71
N GLU A 293 -21.99 2.83 33.65
CA GLU A 293 -21.94 1.56 32.91
C GLU A 293 -20.61 1.42 32.13
N GLN A 294 -20.09 2.52 31.56
CA GLN A 294 -18.80 2.53 30.87
C GLN A 294 -17.65 2.29 31.84
N ILE A 295 -17.71 2.91 33.04
CA ILE A 295 -16.72 2.70 34.11
C ILE A 295 -16.75 1.24 34.56
N ALA A 296 -17.95 0.64 34.76
CA ALA A 296 -18.12 -0.75 35.15
C ALA A 296 -17.58 -1.73 34.08
N ILE A 297 -17.76 -1.45 32.80
CA ILE A 297 -17.20 -2.24 31.68
C ILE A 297 -15.67 -2.24 31.75
N VAL A 298 -15.03 -1.07 31.87
CA VAL A 298 -13.57 -0.96 31.97
C VAL A 298 -13.04 -1.67 33.19
N LYS A 299 -13.68 -1.49 34.34
CA LYS A 299 -13.34 -2.18 35.59
C LYS A 299 -13.36 -3.70 35.42
N LYS A 300 -14.47 -4.23 34.91
CA LYS A 300 -14.62 -5.68 34.69
C LYS A 300 -13.62 -6.22 33.69
N TRP A 301 -13.32 -5.47 32.64
CA TRP A 301 -12.26 -5.85 31.69
C TRP A 301 -10.89 -5.96 32.37
N ILE A 302 -10.53 -5.00 33.23
CA ILE A 302 -9.30 -5.07 34.02
C ILE A 302 -9.33 -6.26 34.99
N GLU A 303 -10.42 -6.46 35.71
CA GLU A 303 -10.61 -7.60 36.65
C GLU A 303 -10.42 -8.96 35.98
N THR A 304 -10.89 -9.10 34.73
CA THR A 304 -10.75 -10.33 33.93
C THR A 304 -9.42 -10.47 33.22
N GLY A 305 -8.43 -9.62 33.55
CA GLY A 305 -7.06 -9.71 33.09
C GLY A 305 -6.67 -8.71 32.02
N ALA A 306 -7.50 -7.71 31.72
CA ALA A 306 -7.27 -6.68 30.72
C ALA A 306 -6.85 -7.25 29.34
N ARG A 307 -7.48 -8.34 28.90
CA ARG A 307 -7.08 -9.11 27.70
C ARG A 307 -7.51 -8.43 26.41
N LEU A 308 -6.72 -8.65 25.37
CA LEU A 308 -7.10 -8.38 23.99
C LEU A 308 -7.86 -9.60 23.44
N ASP A 309 -8.88 -9.36 22.62
CA ASP A 309 -9.68 -10.41 21.99
C ASP A 309 -8.82 -11.28 21.07
N ALA A 310 -9.08 -12.58 21.02
CA ALA A 310 -8.36 -13.52 20.19
C ALA A 310 -8.44 -13.13 18.70
N GLY A 311 -7.31 -13.25 18.01
CA GLY A 311 -7.18 -12.90 16.59
C GLY A 311 -6.98 -11.42 16.30
N VAL A 312 -7.07 -10.53 17.30
CA VAL A 312 -6.80 -9.11 17.15
C VAL A 312 -5.31 -8.83 17.33
N ALA A 313 -4.70 -8.09 16.38
CA ALA A 313 -3.30 -7.69 16.49
C ALA A 313 -3.13 -6.61 17.57
N PRO A 314 -2.17 -6.73 18.51
CA PRO A 314 -1.99 -5.75 19.59
C PRO A 314 -1.64 -4.33 19.10
N THR A 315 -1.09 -4.22 17.89
CA THR A 315 -0.71 -2.96 17.24
C THR A 315 -1.80 -2.40 16.31
N ALA A 316 -2.91 -3.12 16.14
CA ALA A 316 -4.04 -2.61 15.35
C ALA A 316 -4.67 -1.40 16.06
N THR A 317 -5.00 -0.37 15.32
CA THR A 317 -5.61 0.85 15.87
C THR A 317 -7.02 0.56 16.39
N LEU A 318 -7.45 1.24 17.46
CA LEU A 318 -8.77 1.01 18.08
C LEU A 318 -9.90 1.13 17.07
N ILE A 319 -9.82 2.10 16.17
CA ILE A 319 -10.85 2.32 15.14
C ILE A 319 -11.01 1.11 14.22
N THR A 320 -9.93 0.39 13.93
CA THR A 320 -9.99 -0.78 13.03
C THR A 320 -10.50 -2.05 13.70
N ILE A 321 -10.38 -2.15 15.02
CA ILE A 321 -10.81 -3.34 15.80
C ILE A 321 -12.21 -3.21 16.37
N ILE A 322 -12.74 -1.98 16.51
CA ILE A 322 -14.12 -1.75 16.93
C ILE A 322 -15.06 -2.39 15.91
N PRO A 323 -15.99 -3.27 16.31
CA PRO A 323 -16.95 -3.86 15.40
C PRO A 323 -17.70 -2.75 14.67
N LYS A 324 -17.66 -2.79 13.38
CA LYS A 324 -18.44 -1.87 12.57
C LYS A 324 -19.90 -2.28 12.71
N LEU A 325 -20.71 -1.34 13.15
CA LEU A 325 -22.15 -1.51 13.09
C LEU A 325 -22.55 -1.52 11.63
N ASP A 326 -23.49 -2.40 11.28
CA ASP A 326 -24.11 -2.32 9.98
C ASP A 326 -24.63 -0.91 9.76
N GLN A 327 -24.35 -0.37 8.57
CA GLN A 327 -24.82 0.97 8.27
C GLN A 327 -26.36 1.00 8.28
N PRO A 328 -26.98 2.14 8.67
CA PRO A 328 -28.43 2.27 8.58
C PRO A 328 -28.92 1.94 7.17
N MET A 329 -30.01 1.20 7.11
CA MET A 329 -30.56 0.78 5.81
C MET A 329 -31.00 2.00 4.99
N PRO A 330 -30.74 2.02 3.68
CA PRO A 330 -31.30 3.01 2.79
C PRO A 330 -32.84 2.92 2.79
N PRO A 331 -33.55 4.04 2.48
CA PRO A 331 -35.00 4.00 2.36
C PRO A 331 -35.42 3.03 1.25
N GLU A 332 -36.51 2.31 1.45
CA GLU A 332 -37.04 1.42 0.40
C GLU A 332 -37.51 2.22 -0.82
N SER A 333 -38.11 3.39 -0.57
CA SER A 333 -38.55 4.34 -1.58
C SER A 333 -38.04 5.73 -1.26
N TYR A 334 -37.44 6.37 -2.22
CA TYR A 334 -36.92 7.72 -2.10
C TYR A 334 -38.07 8.74 -2.20
N ARG A 335 -38.02 9.78 -1.38
CA ARG A 335 -38.98 10.90 -1.40
C ARG A 335 -38.49 12.08 -2.25
N VAL A 336 -37.17 12.14 -2.47
CA VAL A 336 -36.50 13.19 -3.25
C VAL A 336 -35.40 12.52 -4.09
N SER A 337 -35.00 13.19 -5.17
CA SER A 337 -33.83 12.76 -5.94
C SER A 337 -32.56 12.95 -5.12
N VAL A 338 -31.56 12.11 -5.38
CA VAL A 338 -30.24 12.16 -4.77
C VAL A 338 -29.20 12.36 -5.88
N PRO A 339 -28.22 13.24 -5.70
CA PRO A 339 -27.17 13.44 -6.69
C PRO A 339 -26.45 12.15 -7.07
N VAL A 340 -26.25 11.92 -8.36
CA VAL A 340 -25.44 10.82 -8.87
C VAL A 340 -23.98 11.26 -8.91
N MET A 341 -23.26 11.02 -7.79
CA MET A 341 -21.87 11.46 -7.60
C MET A 341 -20.89 10.59 -8.39
N ALA A 342 -21.18 9.31 -8.50
CA ALA A 342 -20.37 8.30 -9.20
C ALA A 342 -21.24 7.44 -10.12
N LEU A 343 -20.63 7.01 -11.23
CA LEU A 343 -21.29 6.20 -12.25
C LEU A 343 -20.23 5.40 -13.03
N ALA A 344 -20.46 4.10 -13.23
CA ALA A 344 -19.57 3.23 -13.98
C ALA A 344 -20.33 2.08 -14.67
N PHE A 345 -19.97 1.77 -15.92
CA PHE A 345 -20.36 0.52 -16.56
C PHE A 345 -19.58 -0.65 -15.99
N SER A 346 -20.23 -1.83 -15.89
CA SER A 346 -19.51 -3.08 -15.72
C SER A 346 -18.65 -3.38 -16.95
N PRO A 347 -17.54 -4.15 -16.83
CA PRO A 347 -16.65 -4.45 -17.95
C PRO A 347 -17.34 -5.12 -19.15
N ASP A 348 -18.40 -5.87 -18.92
CA ASP A 348 -19.22 -6.50 -19.96
C ASP A 348 -20.33 -5.59 -20.54
N GLY A 349 -20.53 -4.40 -19.95
CA GLY A 349 -21.55 -3.42 -20.34
C GLY A 349 -23.00 -3.80 -20.04
N ASN A 350 -23.24 -4.87 -19.28
CA ASN A 350 -24.57 -5.35 -18.94
C ASN A 350 -25.18 -4.66 -17.71
N LEU A 351 -24.34 -4.04 -16.88
CA LEU A 351 -24.74 -3.29 -15.71
C LEU A 351 -24.19 -1.85 -15.77
N LEU A 352 -24.98 -0.94 -15.19
CA LEU A 352 -24.56 0.42 -14.89
C LEU A 352 -24.70 0.64 -13.39
N ALA A 353 -23.61 0.89 -12.69
CA ALA A 353 -23.63 1.25 -11.28
C ALA A 353 -23.81 2.77 -11.13
N THR A 354 -24.59 3.19 -10.15
CA THR A 354 -24.77 4.60 -9.75
C THR A 354 -24.75 4.75 -8.23
N SER A 355 -24.21 5.86 -7.73
CA SER A 355 -24.32 6.19 -6.32
C SER A 355 -25.78 6.51 -5.94
N GLY A 356 -26.20 6.02 -4.77
CA GLY A 356 -27.45 6.36 -4.11
C GLY A 356 -27.20 6.88 -2.69
N TYR A 357 -28.23 6.97 -1.87
CA TYR A 357 -28.12 7.31 -0.44
C TYR A 357 -27.94 6.03 0.38
N ARG A 358 -26.76 5.79 0.96
CA ARG A 358 -26.35 4.59 1.72
C ARG A 358 -26.35 3.30 0.91
N GLU A 359 -26.25 3.41 -0.44
CA GLU A 359 -26.25 2.24 -1.34
C GLU A 359 -25.62 2.58 -2.69
N VAL A 360 -25.21 1.54 -3.40
CA VAL A 360 -24.95 1.57 -4.84
C VAL A 360 -26.08 0.85 -5.55
N LEU A 361 -26.58 1.45 -6.62
CA LEU A 361 -27.69 0.95 -7.43
C LEU A 361 -27.16 0.38 -8.74
N LEU A 362 -27.47 -0.87 -9.04
CA LEU A 362 -27.11 -1.49 -10.31
C LEU A 362 -28.32 -1.53 -11.24
N TRP A 363 -28.16 -0.99 -12.43
CA TRP A 363 -29.21 -0.81 -13.43
C TRP A 363 -28.89 -1.61 -14.70
N ASN A 364 -29.94 -2.03 -15.42
CA ASN A 364 -29.80 -2.49 -16.79
C ASN A 364 -29.68 -1.27 -17.73
N PRO A 365 -28.57 -1.06 -18.42
CA PRO A 365 -28.38 0.12 -19.25
C PRO A 365 -29.20 0.12 -20.55
N ALA A 366 -29.88 -1.00 -20.88
CA ALA A 366 -30.71 -1.09 -22.08
C ALA A 366 -32.11 -0.45 -21.91
N ASP A 367 -32.63 -0.49 -20.67
CA ASP A 367 -34.01 -0.09 -20.37
C ASP A 367 -34.15 0.78 -19.09
N GLY A 368 -33.05 0.97 -18.33
CA GLY A 368 -33.05 1.74 -17.09
C GLY A 368 -33.73 1.04 -15.92
N GLN A 369 -33.97 -0.27 -15.99
CA GLN A 369 -34.59 -1.03 -14.89
C GLN A 369 -33.56 -1.30 -13.80
N LEU A 370 -33.99 -1.16 -12.53
CA LEU A 370 -33.18 -1.49 -11.35
C LEU A 370 -33.00 -3.00 -11.26
N VAL A 371 -31.74 -3.45 -11.30
CA VAL A 371 -31.37 -4.85 -11.17
C VAL A 371 -31.10 -5.22 -9.72
N ARG A 372 -30.34 -4.37 -9.00
CA ARG A 372 -29.92 -4.68 -7.62
C ARG A 372 -29.60 -3.41 -6.82
N ARG A 373 -29.76 -3.55 -5.52
CA ARG A 373 -29.36 -2.55 -4.52
C ARG A 373 -28.25 -3.13 -3.64
N ILE A 374 -27.06 -2.57 -3.67
CA ILE A 374 -25.94 -2.91 -2.79
C ILE A 374 -26.01 -1.99 -1.58
N LYS A 375 -26.37 -2.55 -0.42
CA LYS A 375 -26.66 -1.84 0.82
C LYS A 375 -25.47 -1.95 1.81
N ASN A 376 -25.66 -1.48 3.04
CA ASN A 376 -24.65 -1.48 4.12
C ASN A 376 -23.46 -0.57 3.78
N LEU A 377 -23.77 0.65 3.36
CA LEU A 377 -22.79 1.71 3.06
C LEU A 377 -23.05 2.96 3.92
N ALA A 378 -22.00 3.71 4.16
CA ALA A 378 -22.07 5.05 4.72
C ALA A 378 -22.94 5.96 3.84
N GLU A 379 -23.27 7.15 4.35
CA GLU A 379 -24.28 8.03 3.77
C GLU A 379 -24.09 8.31 2.27
N ARG A 380 -22.84 8.54 1.86
CA ARG A 380 -22.47 8.99 0.50
C ARG A 380 -21.45 8.06 -0.12
N PRO A 381 -21.84 7.17 -1.02
CA PRO A 381 -20.89 6.54 -1.93
C PRO A 381 -20.35 7.60 -2.90
N HIS A 382 -19.04 7.89 -2.79
CA HIS A 382 -18.37 8.89 -3.61
C HIS A 382 -17.80 8.32 -4.89
N ASP A 383 -17.34 7.06 -4.80
CA ASP A 383 -16.71 6.37 -5.91
C ASP A 383 -16.86 4.87 -5.79
N PHE A 384 -16.78 4.19 -6.94
CA PHE A 384 -16.71 2.74 -7.01
C PHE A 384 -16.09 2.29 -8.33
N GLU A 385 -15.44 1.15 -8.28
CA GLU A 385 -14.83 0.53 -9.45
C GLU A 385 -15.13 -0.97 -9.47
N PHE A 386 -15.47 -1.48 -10.65
CA PHE A 386 -15.58 -2.92 -10.89
C PHE A 386 -14.18 -3.53 -11.03
N SER A 387 -13.97 -4.74 -10.50
CA SER A 387 -12.83 -5.56 -10.86
C SER A 387 -12.82 -5.85 -12.36
N ALA A 388 -11.66 -6.11 -12.94
CA ALA A 388 -11.53 -6.34 -14.39
C ALA A 388 -12.38 -7.49 -14.92
N ASP A 389 -12.66 -8.49 -14.09
CA ASP A 389 -13.57 -9.62 -14.40
C ASP A 389 -15.05 -9.32 -14.13
N GLY A 390 -15.37 -8.15 -13.57
CA GLY A 390 -16.74 -7.73 -13.22
C GLY A 390 -17.35 -8.44 -12.01
N SER A 391 -16.61 -9.31 -11.33
CA SER A 391 -17.14 -10.10 -10.20
C SER A 391 -17.25 -9.33 -8.90
N MET A 392 -16.38 -8.34 -8.69
CA MET A 392 -16.32 -7.52 -7.49
C MET A 392 -16.59 -6.03 -7.80
N LEU A 393 -17.13 -5.33 -6.80
CA LEU A 393 -17.25 -3.87 -6.78
C LEU A 393 -16.57 -3.33 -5.54
N ALA A 394 -15.54 -2.52 -5.71
CA ALA A 394 -14.96 -1.72 -4.64
C ALA A 394 -15.75 -0.42 -4.51
N VAL A 395 -16.06 -0.01 -3.28
CA VAL A 395 -16.85 1.21 -3.01
C VAL A 395 -16.15 2.05 -1.96
N ALA A 396 -15.90 3.32 -2.29
CA ALA A 396 -15.50 4.37 -1.36
C ALA A 396 -16.75 5.14 -0.92
N ALA A 397 -16.97 5.23 0.39
CA ALA A 397 -18.10 5.93 0.93
C ALA A 397 -17.73 6.71 2.21
N GLY A 398 -18.60 7.62 2.63
CA GLY A 398 -18.41 8.35 3.87
C GLY A 398 -19.68 9.03 4.38
N THR A 399 -19.61 9.47 5.63
CA THR A 399 -20.53 10.40 6.26
C THR A 399 -19.69 11.58 6.71
N PRO A 400 -19.93 12.79 6.19
CA PRO A 400 -19.07 13.95 6.42
C PRO A 400 -18.77 14.21 7.89
N GLY A 401 -17.48 14.32 8.26
CA GLY A 401 -17.01 14.58 9.62
C GLY A 401 -17.33 13.49 10.64
N GLN A 402 -17.71 12.28 10.21
CA GLN A 402 -18.06 11.18 11.08
C GLN A 402 -17.29 9.90 10.75
N MET A 403 -17.28 9.51 9.48
CA MET A 403 -16.59 8.31 9.04
C MET A 403 -16.40 8.24 7.53
N GLY A 404 -15.38 7.50 7.14
CA GLY A 404 -15.19 7.00 5.78
C GLY A 404 -14.92 5.51 5.78
N GLU A 405 -15.23 4.84 4.68
CA GLU A 405 -15.06 3.39 4.55
C GLU A 405 -14.73 2.98 3.11
N VAL A 406 -14.02 1.87 2.99
CA VAL A 406 -13.88 1.14 1.72
C VAL A 406 -14.34 -0.29 1.90
N LYS A 407 -15.27 -0.71 1.08
CA LYS A 407 -15.85 -2.04 1.10
C LYS A 407 -15.78 -2.72 -0.26
N LEU A 408 -15.63 -4.05 -0.25
CA LEU A 408 -15.70 -4.89 -1.44
C LEU A 408 -17.00 -5.69 -1.42
N PHE A 409 -17.72 -5.68 -2.53
CA PHE A 409 -18.97 -6.41 -2.70
C PHE A 409 -18.90 -7.38 -3.86
N ASN A 410 -19.60 -8.49 -3.74
CA ASN A 410 -19.88 -9.39 -4.86
C ASN A 410 -20.97 -8.78 -5.75
N VAL A 411 -20.69 -8.64 -7.03
CA VAL A 411 -21.63 -8.02 -7.98
C VAL A 411 -22.84 -8.91 -8.24
N ALA A 412 -22.66 -10.25 -8.23
CA ALA A 412 -23.72 -11.21 -8.60
C ALA A 412 -24.86 -11.28 -7.56
N ASP A 413 -24.60 -11.04 -6.27
CA ASP A 413 -25.61 -11.10 -5.20
C ASP A 413 -25.66 -9.85 -4.32
N GLY A 414 -24.68 -8.93 -4.42
CA GLY A 414 -24.56 -7.74 -3.59
C GLY A 414 -24.03 -8.01 -2.18
N ALA A 415 -23.53 -9.22 -1.90
CA ALA A 415 -23.00 -9.59 -0.60
C ALA A 415 -21.69 -8.88 -0.30
N LEU A 416 -21.51 -8.47 0.97
CA LEU A 416 -20.25 -7.90 1.44
C LEU A 416 -19.16 -8.98 1.45
N ILE A 417 -18.09 -8.78 0.68
CA ILE A 417 -16.90 -9.65 0.66
C ILE A 417 -15.94 -9.22 1.77
N ALA A 418 -15.69 -7.92 1.88
CA ALA A 418 -14.75 -7.37 2.83
C ALA A 418 -15.07 -5.92 3.16
N ASP A 419 -14.80 -5.56 4.40
CA ASP A 419 -14.69 -4.21 4.90
C ASP A 419 -13.20 -3.94 5.11
N LEU A 420 -12.55 -3.18 4.19
CA LEU A 420 -11.10 -3.05 4.17
C LEU A 420 -10.60 -2.13 5.28
N PHE A 421 -11.21 -0.96 5.44
CA PHE A 421 -10.85 -0.04 6.52
C PHE A 421 -11.93 1.02 6.74
N THR A 422 -11.80 1.73 7.87
CA THR A 422 -12.61 2.88 8.23
C THR A 422 -11.70 4.04 8.63
N THR A 423 -12.11 5.27 8.35
CA THR A 423 -11.45 6.50 8.80
C THR A 423 -12.44 7.40 9.53
N ASP A 424 -11.95 8.50 10.13
CA ASP A 424 -12.77 9.48 10.86
C ASP A 424 -13.47 10.48 9.94
N ASP A 425 -13.21 10.45 8.63
CA ASP A 425 -13.81 11.31 7.62
C ASP A 425 -13.89 10.58 6.27
N GLU A 426 -14.53 11.16 5.28
CA GLU A 426 -14.91 10.54 4.01
C GLU A 426 -13.72 9.93 3.22
N VAL A 427 -14.02 8.88 2.45
CA VAL A 427 -13.15 8.35 1.39
C VAL A 427 -13.76 8.72 0.05
N PHE A 428 -12.97 9.39 -0.79
CA PHE A 428 -13.47 10.01 -2.03
C PHE A 428 -13.29 9.15 -3.28
N SER A 429 -12.26 8.33 -3.33
CA SER A 429 -11.99 7.52 -4.54
C SER A 429 -11.34 6.19 -4.18
N VAL A 430 -11.58 5.19 -5.03
CA VAL A 430 -10.93 3.88 -5.03
C VAL A 430 -10.52 3.49 -6.44
N ALA A 431 -9.38 2.81 -6.55
CA ALA A 431 -8.90 2.30 -7.83
C ALA A 431 -8.21 0.94 -7.67
N PHE A 432 -8.59 -0.05 -8.47
CA PHE A 432 -7.86 -1.31 -8.59
C PHE A 432 -6.56 -1.12 -9.36
N SER A 433 -5.51 -1.82 -8.95
CA SER A 433 -4.31 -1.94 -9.79
C SER A 433 -4.64 -2.69 -11.09
N PRO A 434 -3.92 -2.47 -12.19
CA PRO A 434 -4.20 -3.11 -13.49
C PRO A 434 -4.20 -4.64 -13.43
N ASP A 435 -3.46 -5.25 -12.50
CA ASP A 435 -3.43 -6.69 -12.26
C ASP A 435 -4.52 -7.18 -11.29
N GLY A 436 -5.34 -6.26 -10.74
CA GLY A 436 -6.41 -6.55 -9.78
C GLY A 436 -5.95 -7.01 -8.39
N THR A 437 -4.65 -7.03 -8.12
CA THR A 437 -4.10 -7.56 -6.86
C THR A 437 -4.12 -6.54 -5.72
N ARG A 438 -4.12 -5.24 -6.06
CA ARG A 438 -4.08 -4.14 -5.09
C ARG A 438 -5.25 -3.17 -5.30
N LEU A 439 -5.63 -2.47 -4.23
CA LEU A 439 -6.59 -1.39 -4.26
C LEU A 439 -5.99 -0.15 -3.63
N ALA A 440 -6.14 1.01 -4.28
CA ALA A 440 -5.79 2.31 -3.73
C ALA A 440 -7.05 3.02 -3.25
N ALA A 441 -6.95 3.81 -2.17
CA ALA A 441 -8.04 4.63 -1.66
C ALA A 441 -7.55 6.04 -1.32
N ALA A 442 -8.29 7.05 -1.75
CA ALA A 442 -8.02 8.47 -1.52
C ALA A 442 -8.94 9.02 -0.44
N CYS A 443 -8.39 9.63 0.62
CA CYS A 443 -9.10 9.94 1.84
C CYS A 443 -9.11 11.45 2.18
N ALA A 444 -10.14 11.88 2.90
CA ALA A 444 -10.26 13.22 3.45
C ALA A 444 -9.18 13.53 4.52
N ASP A 445 -8.60 12.50 5.16
CA ASP A 445 -7.50 12.67 6.11
C ASP A 445 -6.15 13.00 5.44
N ARG A 446 -6.14 13.33 4.14
CA ARG A 446 -4.99 13.70 3.31
C ARG A 446 -4.08 12.53 2.93
N SER A 447 -4.51 11.31 3.22
CA SER A 447 -3.75 10.10 2.95
C SER A 447 -4.23 9.37 1.70
N VAL A 448 -3.33 8.57 1.13
CA VAL A 448 -3.64 7.48 0.22
C VAL A 448 -3.25 6.17 0.88
N ARG A 449 -4.13 5.19 0.83
CA ARG A 449 -3.90 3.86 1.39
C ARG A 449 -3.93 2.80 0.29
N LEU A 450 -2.97 1.88 0.37
CA LEU A 450 -2.88 0.75 -0.56
C LEU A 450 -3.15 -0.55 0.19
N PHE A 451 -4.02 -1.36 -0.37
CA PHE A 451 -4.41 -2.65 0.18
C PHE A 451 -4.09 -3.78 -0.80
N ASP A 452 -3.74 -4.93 -0.25
CA ASP A 452 -3.76 -6.19 -0.97
C ASP A 452 -5.19 -6.74 -0.96
N VAL A 453 -5.74 -7.02 -2.14
CA VAL A 453 -7.14 -7.45 -2.30
C VAL A 453 -7.38 -8.84 -1.74
N ALA A 454 -6.43 -9.76 -1.89
CA ALA A 454 -6.58 -11.14 -1.45
C ALA A 454 -6.45 -11.29 0.07
N THR A 455 -5.44 -10.63 0.66
CA THR A 455 -5.16 -10.69 2.10
C THR A 455 -5.94 -9.63 2.89
N ARG A 456 -6.48 -8.61 2.21
CA ARG A 456 -7.20 -7.47 2.80
C ARG A 456 -6.34 -6.63 3.76
N GLN A 457 -5.03 -6.74 3.66
CA GLN A 457 -4.09 -6.01 4.51
C GLN A 457 -3.65 -4.70 3.87
N GLN A 458 -3.57 -3.65 4.69
CA GLN A 458 -2.97 -2.40 4.26
C GLN A 458 -1.47 -2.60 4.06
N GLN A 459 -1.00 -2.38 2.83
CA GLN A 459 0.41 -2.49 2.45
C GLN A 459 1.17 -1.17 2.63
N LYS A 460 0.50 -0.05 2.37
CA LYS A 460 1.13 1.28 2.40
C LYS A 460 0.16 2.36 2.87
N LEU A 461 0.74 3.36 3.54
CA LEU A 461 0.10 4.64 3.85
C LEU A 461 1.00 5.75 3.31
N ILE A 462 0.43 6.68 2.53
CA ILE A 462 1.13 7.83 1.94
C ILE A 462 0.44 9.09 2.46
N GLU A 463 1.17 9.94 3.19
CA GLU A 463 0.67 11.17 3.82
C GLU A 463 1.50 12.36 3.34
N ASP A 464 1.35 12.77 2.07
CA ASP A 464 2.17 13.82 1.44
C ASP A 464 1.36 15.04 0.95
N HIS A 465 0.02 14.95 0.97
CA HIS A 465 -0.85 16.07 0.62
C HIS A 465 -1.15 16.98 1.82
N ALA A 466 -1.36 18.27 1.54
CA ALA A 466 -1.71 19.27 2.55
C ALA A 466 -3.21 19.30 2.87
N ASP A 467 -4.04 18.75 1.98
CA ASP A 467 -5.51 18.74 2.09
C ASP A 467 -6.08 17.44 1.49
N TRP A 468 -7.40 17.27 1.50
CA TRP A 468 -8.13 16.11 1.03
C TRP A 468 -7.59 15.55 -0.29
N VAL A 469 -7.38 14.25 -0.36
CA VAL A 469 -7.11 13.56 -1.63
C VAL A 469 -8.44 13.16 -2.24
N MET A 470 -8.75 13.76 -3.40
CA MET A 470 -10.06 13.67 -4.03
C MET A 470 -10.16 12.50 -5.00
N ASP A 471 -9.03 12.10 -5.61
CA ASP A 471 -8.99 11.03 -6.60
C ASP A 471 -7.64 10.33 -6.63
N VAL A 472 -7.64 9.06 -7.05
CA VAL A 472 -6.44 8.22 -7.17
C VAL A 472 -6.52 7.35 -8.42
N ALA A 473 -5.40 7.20 -9.12
CA ALA A 473 -5.31 6.35 -10.31
C ALA A 473 -3.98 5.59 -10.36
N TRP A 474 -4.00 4.38 -10.91
CA TRP A 474 -2.80 3.58 -11.16
C TRP A 474 -2.25 3.82 -12.56
N SER A 475 -0.92 3.77 -12.70
CA SER A 475 -0.29 3.68 -14.01
C SER A 475 -0.59 2.33 -14.68
N PRO A 476 -0.59 2.24 -16.02
CA PRO A 476 -0.90 1.00 -16.73
C PRO A 476 0.01 -0.19 -16.37
N ASP A 477 1.24 0.07 -15.93
CA ASP A 477 2.19 -0.95 -15.48
C ASP A 477 2.09 -1.27 -13.97
N GLY A 478 1.18 -0.61 -13.23
CA GLY A 478 0.96 -0.80 -11.80
C GLY A 478 2.09 -0.31 -10.89
N LYS A 479 3.11 0.39 -11.44
CA LYS A 479 4.27 0.82 -10.65
C LYS A 479 4.13 2.19 -10.03
N LYS A 480 3.19 3.00 -10.51
CA LYS A 480 2.97 4.36 -10.05
C LYS A 480 1.52 4.57 -9.64
N ILE A 481 1.32 5.54 -8.75
CA ILE A 481 0.02 6.02 -8.33
C ILE A 481 0.00 7.52 -8.51
N ALA A 482 -1.04 8.03 -9.16
CA ALA A 482 -1.30 9.45 -9.27
C ALA A 482 -2.47 9.85 -8.36
N THR A 483 -2.43 11.07 -7.85
CA THR A 483 -3.43 11.63 -6.95
C THR A 483 -3.87 13.01 -7.38
N ALA A 484 -5.14 13.34 -7.11
CA ALA A 484 -5.68 14.69 -7.22
C ALA A 484 -6.08 15.18 -5.82
N SER A 485 -5.76 16.44 -5.48
CA SER A 485 -6.03 16.95 -4.13
C SER A 485 -6.67 18.33 -4.13
N ARG A 486 -7.44 18.59 -3.05
CA ARG A 486 -8.00 19.89 -2.73
C ARG A 486 -6.90 20.93 -2.45
N ASP A 487 -5.68 20.52 -2.15
CA ASP A 487 -4.50 21.38 -2.03
C ASP A 487 -4.04 22.01 -3.36
N LYS A 488 -4.77 21.78 -4.45
CA LYS A 488 -4.54 22.26 -5.82
C LYS A 488 -3.39 21.57 -6.54
N THR A 489 -2.86 20.51 -5.98
CA THR A 489 -1.78 19.73 -6.58
C THR A 489 -2.27 18.37 -7.05
N SER A 490 -1.57 17.81 -8.01
CA SER A 490 -1.56 16.38 -8.33
C SER A 490 -0.15 15.86 -8.12
N LYS A 491 -0.01 14.65 -7.59
CA LYS A 491 1.28 14.03 -7.31
C LYS A 491 1.35 12.63 -7.90
N VAL A 492 2.57 12.18 -8.19
CA VAL A 492 2.84 10.81 -8.63
C VAL A 492 3.80 10.18 -7.64
N PHE A 493 3.44 8.98 -7.19
CA PHE A 493 4.21 8.18 -6.21
C PHE A 493 4.62 6.85 -6.81
N ASP A 494 5.74 6.31 -6.35
CA ASP A 494 6.09 4.91 -6.54
C ASP A 494 5.13 4.03 -5.70
N SER A 495 4.48 3.07 -6.33
CA SER A 495 3.47 2.23 -5.68
C SER A 495 4.04 1.24 -4.67
N THR A 496 5.34 0.97 -4.68
CA THR A 496 6.02 0.04 -3.79
C THR A 496 6.65 0.76 -2.60
N THR A 497 7.38 1.86 -2.87
CA THR A 497 8.06 2.62 -1.82
C THR A 497 7.15 3.66 -1.17
N GLY A 498 6.19 4.22 -1.91
CA GLY A 498 5.37 5.36 -1.51
C GLY A 498 6.08 6.70 -1.67
N GLU A 499 7.27 6.74 -2.27
CA GLU A 499 8.04 7.96 -2.48
C GLU A 499 7.44 8.82 -3.59
N SER A 500 7.41 10.13 -3.37
CA SER A 500 6.93 11.10 -4.36
C SER A 500 7.93 11.24 -5.50
N GLN A 501 7.45 11.04 -6.73
CA GLN A 501 8.26 11.14 -7.96
C GLN A 501 8.05 12.45 -8.71
N ALA A 502 6.84 13.02 -8.64
CA ALA A 502 6.51 14.27 -9.31
C ALA A 502 5.36 14.99 -8.59
N THR A 503 5.38 16.33 -8.64
CA THR A 503 4.31 17.21 -8.14
C THR A 503 3.95 18.23 -9.21
N PHE A 504 2.65 18.39 -9.47
CA PHE A 504 2.11 19.29 -10.47
C PHE A 504 1.30 20.40 -9.81
N ASN A 505 1.73 21.65 -9.98
CA ASN A 505 1.21 22.85 -9.31
C ASN A 505 0.56 23.83 -10.30
N GLY A 506 -0.16 23.35 -11.33
CA GLY A 506 -0.71 24.22 -12.36
C GLY A 506 -2.17 24.59 -12.20
N HIS A 507 -2.92 23.89 -11.35
CA HIS A 507 -4.32 24.23 -11.08
C HIS A 507 -4.45 25.42 -10.11
N ALA A 508 -5.30 26.39 -10.45
CA ALA A 508 -5.58 27.54 -9.60
C ALA A 508 -6.55 27.22 -8.46
N GLN A 509 -7.33 26.16 -8.59
CA GLN A 509 -8.37 25.69 -7.68
C GLN A 509 -8.18 24.17 -7.41
N PRO A 510 -8.95 23.56 -6.48
CA PRO A 510 -8.90 22.13 -6.21
C PRO A 510 -8.90 21.25 -7.46
N VAL A 511 -8.08 20.18 -7.40
CA VAL A 511 -8.03 19.14 -8.42
C VAL A 511 -8.96 18.02 -8.01
N PHE A 512 -9.88 17.64 -8.89
CA PHE A 512 -10.94 16.69 -8.58
C PHE A 512 -10.74 15.33 -9.21
N GLY A 513 -10.07 15.25 -10.35
CA GLY A 513 -9.86 14.00 -11.07
C GLY A 513 -8.45 13.86 -11.60
N VAL A 514 -7.97 12.61 -11.69
CA VAL A 514 -6.64 12.27 -12.18
C VAL A 514 -6.68 10.94 -12.94
N GLY A 515 -5.84 10.79 -13.96
CA GLY A 515 -5.69 9.53 -14.67
C GLY A 515 -4.43 9.49 -15.52
N PHE A 516 -3.83 8.30 -15.62
CA PHE A 516 -2.71 8.09 -16.54
C PHE A 516 -3.21 7.86 -17.96
N LEU A 517 -2.47 8.37 -18.95
CA LEU A 517 -2.62 7.91 -20.32
C LEU A 517 -1.98 6.50 -20.46
N SER A 518 -2.35 5.81 -21.53
CA SER A 518 -1.87 4.44 -21.79
C SER A 518 -0.35 4.31 -21.96
N ASP A 519 0.36 5.43 -22.19
CA ASP A 519 1.81 5.48 -22.27
C ASP A 519 2.52 5.35 -20.90
N GLY A 520 1.77 5.51 -19.78
CA GLY A 520 2.30 5.45 -18.41
C GLY A 520 3.27 6.57 -18.02
N VAL A 521 3.50 7.55 -18.92
CA VAL A 521 4.42 8.69 -18.73
C VAL A 521 3.72 10.04 -18.83
N THR A 522 2.45 10.03 -19.23
CA THR A 522 1.59 11.21 -19.33
C THR A 522 0.43 11.09 -18.35
N LEU A 523 0.11 12.20 -17.66
CA LEU A 523 -0.96 12.30 -16.70
C LEU A 523 -1.98 13.33 -17.16
N ALA A 524 -3.27 13.05 -16.97
CA ALA A 524 -4.35 14.01 -17.11
C ALA A 524 -4.96 14.34 -15.74
N THR A 525 -5.31 15.62 -15.54
CA THR A 525 -5.98 16.10 -14.32
C THR A 525 -7.16 16.99 -14.67
N SER A 526 -8.20 16.98 -13.83
CA SER A 526 -9.36 17.87 -13.96
C SER A 526 -9.61 18.59 -12.65
N GLY A 527 -10.15 19.80 -12.72
CA GLY A 527 -10.30 20.61 -11.51
C GLY A 527 -11.41 21.64 -11.56
N ARG A 528 -11.58 22.29 -10.41
CA ARG A 528 -12.56 23.36 -10.17
C ARG A 528 -12.28 24.62 -10.98
N ASP A 529 -11.10 24.78 -11.53
CA ASP A 529 -10.70 25.91 -12.37
C ASP A 529 -11.17 25.80 -13.83
N ASN A 530 -12.13 24.91 -14.12
CA ASN A 530 -12.73 24.68 -15.43
C ASN A 530 -11.70 24.17 -16.47
N ARG A 531 -10.70 23.41 -16.04
CA ARG A 531 -9.62 22.92 -16.91
C ARG A 531 -9.42 21.42 -16.77
N VAL A 532 -9.12 20.81 -17.90
CA VAL A 532 -8.41 19.53 -17.98
C VAL A 532 -6.98 19.85 -18.41
N ARG A 533 -5.99 19.36 -17.64
CA ARG A 533 -4.57 19.54 -17.96
C ARG A 533 -3.91 18.20 -18.22
N VAL A 534 -2.95 18.24 -19.13
CA VAL A 534 -2.13 17.08 -19.49
C VAL A 534 -0.69 17.40 -19.12
N TRP A 535 -0.02 16.48 -18.44
CA TRP A 535 1.30 16.65 -17.86
C TRP A 535 2.27 15.59 -18.36
N ALA A 536 3.50 16.00 -18.69
CA ALA A 536 4.63 15.09 -18.87
C ALA A 536 5.24 14.81 -17.48
N ILE A 537 5.25 13.55 -17.06
CA ILE A 537 5.63 13.18 -15.68
C ILE A 537 7.12 13.42 -15.45
N ALA A 538 7.98 13.03 -16.40
CA ALA A 538 9.43 13.11 -16.21
C ALA A 538 9.94 14.55 -15.97
N GLU A 539 9.34 15.53 -16.65
CA GLU A 539 9.70 16.95 -16.54
C GLU A 539 8.87 17.71 -15.51
N ALA A 540 7.84 17.07 -14.95
CA ALA A 540 6.80 17.69 -14.11
C ALA A 540 6.19 18.95 -14.75
N LYS A 541 6.02 18.95 -16.10
CA LYS A 541 5.57 20.10 -16.87
C LYS A 541 4.22 19.86 -17.50
N GLN A 542 3.42 20.94 -17.58
CA GLN A 542 2.18 20.96 -18.34
C GLN A 542 2.47 20.88 -19.85
N ALA A 543 1.96 19.83 -20.48
CA ALA A 543 2.05 19.64 -21.92
C ALA A 543 0.86 20.30 -22.64
N ARG A 544 -0.35 20.28 -22.02
CA ARG A 544 -1.58 20.86 -22.59
C ARG A 544 -2.54 21.33 -21.53
N GLU A 545 -3.47 22.20 -21.99
CA GLU A 545 -4.62 22.65 -21.25
C GLU A 545 -5.85 22.62 -22.16
N ILE A 546 -6.97 22.13 -21.65
CA ILE A 546 -8.26 22.06 -22.31
C ILE A 546 -9.24 22.86 -21.47
N ALA A 547 -9.78 23.94 -22.04
CA ALA A 547 -10.80 24.73 -21.38
C ALA A 547 -12.17 24.04 -21.48
N VAL A 548 -12.90 24.00 -20.37
CA VAL A 548 -14.26 23.47 -20.26
C VAL A 548 -15.19 24.58 -19.77
N GLY A 549 -16.49 24.49 -20.07
CA GLY A 549 -17.46 25.53 -19.76
C GLY A 549 -17.79 25.72 -18.28
N GLY A 550 -17.38 24.77 -17.42
CA GLY A 550 -17.60 24.78 -15.97
C GLY A 550 -16.62 23.89 -15.23
N GLU A 551 -16.75 23.81 -13.90
CA GLU A 551 -15.95 22.91 -13.05
C GLU A 551 -15.99 21.48 -13.60
N VAL A 552 -14.84 20.78 -13.65
CA VAL A 552 -14.73 19.41 -14.14
C VAL A 552 -14.54 18.49 -12.95
N PHE A 553 -15.58 17.73 -12.61
CA PHE A 553 -15.64 16.96 -11.35
C PHE A 553 -14.85 15.66 -11.40
N ARG A 554 -14.93 14.93 -12.51
CA ARG A 554 -14.24 13.66 -12.68
C ARG A 554 -13.80 13.46 -14.11
N ILE A 555 -12.72 12.73 -14.29
CA ILE A 555 -12.19 12.32 -15.57
C ILE A 555 -12.08 10.79 -15.61
N THR A 556 -12.69 10.16 -16.60
CA THR A 556 -12.64 8.71 -16.81
C THR A 556 -11.80 8.40 -18.06
N MET A 557 -10.63 7.83 -17.84
CA MET A 557 -9.65 7.55 -18.90
C MET A 557 -10.11 6.42 -19.80
N GLN A 558 -9.75 6.52 -21.10
CA GLN A 558 -9.88 5.46 -22.08
C GLN A 558 -8.49 5.03 -22.55
N GLY A 559 -8.32 3.76 -22.87
CA GLY A 559 -7.02 3.22 -23.26
C GLY A 559 -6.43 3.76 -24.58
N ASP A 560 -7.18 4.60 -25.31
CA ASP A 560 -6.80 5.19 -26.61
C ASP A 560 -6.25 6.63 -26.53
N GLY A 561 -5.95 7.11 -25.33
CA GLY A 561 -5.48 8.50 -25.10
C GLY A 561 -6.61 9.53 -25.06
N THR A 562 -7.84 9.07 -24.88
CA THR A 562 -9.02 9.92 -24.69
C THR A 562 -9.59 9.80 -23.28
N ALA A 563 -10.50 10.69 -22.90
CA ALA A 563 -11.18 10.63 -21.61
C ALA A 563 -12.60 11.21 -21.71
N PHE A 564 -13.47 10.73 -20.81
CA PHE A 564 -14.77 11.32 -20.56
C PHE A 564 -14.75 12.16 -19.29
N SER A 565 -15.52 13.25 -19.26
CA SER A 565 -15.67 14.10 -18.07
C SER A 565 -17.11 14.55 -17.88
N GLY A 566 -17.48 14.73 -16.61
CA GLY A 566 -18.68 15.48 -16.22
C GLY A 566 -18.33 16.90 -15.79
N SER A 567 -19.21 17.86 -16.05
CA SER A 567 -18.96 19.27 -15.77
C SER A 567 -20.18 20.02 -15.22
N ALA A 568 -19.90 21.07 -14.44
CA ALA A 568 -20.91 21.97 -13.89
C ALA A 568 -21.69 22.78 -14.96
N ASP A 569 -21.25 22.79 -16.19
CA ASP A 569 -21.96 23.39 -17.31
C ASP A 569 -23.04 22.47 -17.93
N LYS A 570 -23.38 21.37 -17.23
CA LYS A 570 -24.47 20.44 -17.56
C LYS A 570 -24.20 19.47 -18.71
N PHE A 571 -22.95 19.31 -19.09
CA PHE A 571 -22.57 18.40 -20.18
C PHE A 571 -21.59 17.33 -19.72
N ALA A 572 -21.74 16.13 -20.29
CA ALA A 572 -20.66 15.16 -20.34
C ALA A 572 -19.88 15.34 -21.65
N ARG A 573 -18.55 15.19 -21.61
CA ARG A 573 -17.67 15.41 -22.76
C ARG A 573 -16.70 14.28 -22.98
N HIS A 574 -16.41 14.04 -24.25
CA HIS A 574 -15.32 13.21 -24.71
C HIS A 574 -14.18 14.11 -25.18
N HIS A 575 -13.00 13.96 -24.60
CA HIS A 575 -11.80 14.73 -24.90
C HIS A 575 -10.74 13.84 -25.53
N ASN A 576 -10.05 14.33 -26.55
CA ASN A 576 -8.79 13.78 -27.01
C ASN A 576 -7.65 14.49 -26.28
N LEU A 577 -6.98 13.76 -25.37
CA LEU A 577 -5.94 14.31 -24.52
C LEU A 577 -4.61 14.49 -25.26
N THR A 578 -4.41 13.78 -26.38
CA THR A 578 -3.18 13.87 -27.18
C THR A 578 -3.08 15.12 -28.01
N ASN A 579 -4.22 15.67 -28.47
CA ASN A 579 -4.26 16.91 -29.27
C ASN A 579 -5.04 18.06 -28.60
N GLY A 580 -5.75 17.79 -27.49
CA GLY A 580 -6.53 18.79 -26.74
C GLY A 580 -7.92 19.08 -27.33
N ALA A 581 -8.38 18.33 -28.32
CA ALA A 581 -9.67 18.56 -28.94
C ALA A 581 -10.84 18.00 -28.12
N GLN A 582 -11.95 18.72 -28.06
CA GLN A 582 -13.24 18.15 -27.68
C GLN A 582 -13.77 17.30 -28.85
N VAL A 583 -13.90 15.99 -28.65
CA VAL A 583 -14.39 15.06 -29.66
C VAL A 583 -15.89 15.10 -29.78
N LYS A 584 -16.60 15.00 -28.63
CA LYS A 584 -18.07 15.01 -28.54
C LYS A 584 -18.53 15.60 -27.23
N GLN A 585 -19.80 16.01 -27.19
CA GLN A 585 -20.48 16.35 -25.95
C GLN A 585 -21.89 15.74 -25.92
N PHE A 586 -22.36 15.44 -24.71
CA PHE A 586 -23.63 14.81 -24.45
C PHE A 586 -24.38 15.65 -23.41
N GLY A 587 -25.65 15.96 -23.67
CA GLY A 587 -26.43 16.85 -22.84
C GLY A 587 -27.24 17.84 -23.66
N PRO A 588 -27.76 18.95 -23.06
CA PRO A 588 -27.57 19.30 -21.64
C PRO A 588 -28.41 18.47 -20.68
N HIS A 589 -27.91 18.25 -19.48
CA HIS A 589 -28.71 17.89 -18.31
C HIS A 589 -29.43 19.10 -17.74
N ASP A 590 -30.36 18.88 -16.82
CA ASP A 590 -31.06 19.99 -16.15
C ASP A 590 -30.21 20.62 -15.04
N ASP A 591 -29.19 19.88 -14.55
CA ASP A 591 -28.23 20.34 -13.54
C ASP A 591 -26.80 19.80 -13.82
N TRP A 592 -25.86 20.05 -12.91
CA TRP A 592 -24.45 19.68 -13.02
C TRP A 592 -24.26 18.18 -13.28
N VAL A 593 -23.36 17.83 -14.18
CA VAL A 593 -22.98 16.44 -14.46
C VAL A 593 -21.74 16.10 -13.65
N TYR A 594 -21.88 15.21 -12.68
CA TYR A 594 -20.77 14.80 -11.81
C TYR A 594 -19.89 13.71 -12.41
N ALA A 595 -20.50 12.75 -13.08
CA ALA A 595 -19.80 11.58 -13.61
C ALA A 595 -20.24 11.25 -15.03
N ALA A 596 -19.30 10.75 -15.82
CA ALA A 596 -19.54 10.19 -17.15
C ALA A 596 -18.71 8.92 -17.34
N SER A 597 -19.31 7.89 -17.95
CA SER A 597 -18.67 6.63 -18.25
C SER A 597 -19.00 6.20 -19.68
N TYR A 598 -18.08 5.51 -20.33
CA TYR A 598 -18.24 5.00 -21.67
C TYR A 598 -17.92 3.51 -21.73
N HIS A 599 -18.79 2.75 -22.37
CA HIS A 599 -18.55 1.34 -22.67
C HIS A 599 -18.36 1.15 -24.16
N ALA A 600 -17.13 0.84 -24.57
CA ALA A 600 -16.74 0.74 -25.97
C ALA A 600 -17.48 -0.37 -26.73
N GLY A 601 -17.68 -1.54 -26.11
CA GLY A 601 -18.34 -2.70 -26.72
C GLY A 601 -19.78 -2.43 -27.12
N SER A 602 -20.55 -1.68 -26.31
CA SER A 602 -21.94 -1.31 -26.61
C SER A 602 -22.07 0.08 -27.25
N LYS A 603 -20.97 0.84 -27.35
CA LYS A 603 -20.95 2.23 -27.81
C LYS A 603 -21.94 3.14 -27.07
N ARG A 604 -22.03 2.95 -25.75
CA ARG A 604 -22.91 3.74 -24.88
C ARG A 604 -22.12 4.66 -23.98
N VAL A 605 -22.59 5.88 -23.86
CA VAL A 605 -22.12 6.84 -22.86
C VAL A 605 -23.20 6.97 -21.81
N ALA A 606 -22.84 6.89 -20.54
CA ALA A 606 -23.74 7.20 -19.43
C ALA A 606 -23.25 8.45 -18.72
N SER A 607 -24.19 9.28 -18.27
CA SER A 607 -23.92 10.50 -17.51
C SER A 607 -24.88 10.61 -16.33
N GLY A 608 -24.34 10.99 -15.15
CA GLY A 608 -25.06 11.18 -13.90
C GLY A 608 -25.01 12.62 -13.42
N SER A 609 -26.16 13.15 -12.98
CA SER A 609 -26.35 14.55 -12.68
C SER A 609 -26.72 14.78 -11.20
N HIS A 610 -26.55 16.04 -10.75
CA HIS A 610 -26.93 16.51 -9.42
C HIS A 610 -28.44 16.39 -9.15
N ASP A 611 -29.28 16.51 -10.17
CA ASP A 611 -30.73 16.32 -10.07
C ASP A 611 -31.15 14.86 -9.89
N GLY A 612 -30.20 13.92 -9.85
CA GLY A 612 -30.43 12.50 -9.71
C GLY A 612 -30.76 11.77 -11.03
N GLN A 613 -30.76 12.47 -12.16
CA GLN A 613 -30.98 11.86 -13.47
C GLN A 613 -29.74 11.14 -13.97
N VAL A 614 -29.99 9.99 -14.56
CA VAL A 614 -29.04 9.25 -15.39
C VAL A 614 -29.54 9.26 -16.81
N ARG A 615 -28.64 9.60 -17.74
CA ARG A 615 -28.95 9.57 -19.18
C ARG A 615 -27.92 8.68 -19.88
N ILE A 616 -28.41 7.85 -20.78
CA ILE A 616 -27.59 6.93 -21.59
C ILE A 616 -27.73 7.33 -23.05
N TRP A 617 -26.61 7.54 -23.69
CA TRP A 617 -26.49 8.07 -25.03
C TRP A 617 -25.88 7.04 -25.98
N ASN A 618 -26.31 7.02 -27.24
CA ASN A 618 -25.56 6.37 -28.29
C ASN A 618 -24.33 7.22 -28.62
N TYR A 619 -23.13 6.60 -28.57
CA TYR A 619 -21.90 7.33 -28.84
C TYR A 619 -21.81 7.83 -30.29
N ASP A 620 -22.25 7.03 -31.28
CA ASP A 620 -22.01 7.34 -32.71
C ASP A 620 -22.84 8.55 -33.18
N ASP A 621 -24.10 8.66 -32.82
CA ASP A 621 -25.00 9.71 -33.27
C ASP A 621 -25.39 10.74 -32.17
N GLY A 622 -24.98 10.50 -30.92
CA GLY A 622 -25.23 11.38 -29.80
C GLY A 622 -26.70 11.39 -29.30
N LYS A 623 -27.55 10.46 -29.78
CA LYS A 623 -28.94 10.38 -29.35
C LYS A 623 -29.08 9.81 -27.97
N GLU A 624 -29.98 10.39 -27.17
CA GLU A 624 -30.38 9.84 -25.89
C GLU A 624 -31.18 8.54 -26.12
N LEU A 625 -30.72 7.44 -25.50
CA LEU A 625 -31.35 6.13 -25.59
C LEU A 625 -32.27 5.86 -24.40
N VAL A 626 -31.81 6.17 -23.20
CA VAL A 626 -32.51 5.90 -21.94
C VAL A 626 -32.32 7.05 -20.98
N ARG A 627 -33.37 7.39 -20.25
CA ARG A 627 -33.35 8.37 -19.17
C ARG A 627 -34.14 7.83 -17.97
N PHE A 628 -33.56 7.92 -16.79
CA PHE A 628 -34.24 7.57 -15.54
C PHE A 628 -33.68 8.36 -14.36
N THR A 629 -34.42 8.39 -13.25
CA THR A 629 -33.93 8.94 -11.98
C THR A 629 -33.35 7.81 -11.13
N ALA A 630 -32.12 7.94 -10.66
CA ALA A 630 -31.43 6.96 -9.81
C ALA A 630 -31.94 6.99 -8.35
N ALA A 631 -33.28 6.94 -8.19
CA ALA A 631 -33.98 7.00 -6.90
C ALA A 631 -35.12 5.97 -6.89
N PRO A 632 -34.89 4.77 -6.35
CA PRO A 632 -35.93 3.72 -6.28
C PRO A 632 -37.22 4.22 -5.62
N GLY A 633 -38.37 3.93 -6.26
CA GLY A 633 -39.70 4.32 -5.78
C GLY A 633 -40.12 5.78 -6.04
N LEU A 634 -39.21 6.64 -6.49
CA LEU A 634 -39.56 7.96 -6.95
C LEU A 634 -40.23 7.87 -8.34
N ALA A 635 -41.33 8.65 -8.56
CA ALA A 635 -41.99 8.66 -9.86
C ALA A 635 -41.00 9.08 -10.96
N GLN A 636 -40.86 8.25 -11.98
CA GLN A 636 -39.98 8.56 -13.11
C GLN A 636 -40.57 9.75 -13.91
N PRO A 637 -39.74 10.66 -14.41
CA PRO A 637 -40.22 11.70 -15.32
C PRO A 637 -40.84 11.02 -16.55
N ILE A 638 -42.06 11.43 -16.90
CA ILE A 638 -42.72 10.92 -18.10
C ILE A 638 -41.84 11.29 -19.29
N ALA A 639 -41.33 10.27 -20.01
CA ALA A 639 -40.56 10.53 -21.22
C ALA A 639 -41.40 11.39 -22.17
N ALA A 640 -40.90 12.55 -22.52
CA ALA A 640 -41.50 13.36 -23.58
C ALA A 640 -41.45 12.53 -24.87
N LYS A 641 -42.62 12.23 -25.44
CA LYS A 641 -42.78 11.52 -26.70
C LYS A 641 -42.22 12.32 -27.87
#